data_c6e7b6d8fbbf720e2947c41ab6782a20
#
_entry.id   c6e7b6d8fbbf720e2947c41ab6782a20
#
_cell.length_a   1.000
_cell.length_b   1.000
_cell.length_c   1.000
_cell.angle_alpha   90.00
_cell.angle_beta   90.00
_cell.angle_gamma   90.00
#
_symmetry.space_group_name_H-M   'P 1'
#
loop_
_entity.id
_entity.type
_entity.pdbx_description
1 polymer ?
#
loop_
_entity_poly.entity_id
_entity_poly.type
_entity_poly.pdbx_seq_one_letter_code
_entity_poly.pdbx_strand_id
1 'polypeptide(L)'
;MGKIIGIDLGTTNSCVAVMEGGSARVIENAEGDRTTPSVVAYTKDGEILVGAPAKRQAVTNPKNTFYAVKRLIGRKFTDAEVQKDIEHVGYNIIEHSNGDAWVETADGRKMAPQQISAEVLSKMKKTAEDYLGETVTEAVITVPAYFNDSQRQATKDAGKIAGLDVKRIINEPTAAALAYGMDKKGGDRKVAVYDLGGGTFDVSIIEIASVDDEMQVEVLATNGDTFLGGEDFDNRVIGYLVEEFQKDQGIDLRKDPLALQRLKDAAERAKIELSSAQQTEVNLPYVTADASGPKHLNIKLTRAKLESLVEDLVRRSIEPCRTALNDAGLRASDVDEVILVGGQTRMPKVQQAVSEFFGKDPRKDVNPDEAVAIGAAIQGGVLAGDVKDVLLLDVTPLSLGIETLGGVFTKIIEKNTTVPTKASQTFSTADDNQSAVTVHVLQGEREQARYNKSLARFDLTGIEPAPRGMPQIEVSFDIDANGIVHVTAKDKKTGKEQKVEIKAGSGLSEEEIQKMVSDAEANREEDQKFHELVQARNQADSLIHAARSTIKEQGDKLPGEAIGAAEAAISELETAMKGDDKGQIEAKSTALEQALQGLMAAAQPQPGEGAAPGGEGGTGQAADDVVDAEFTEVRDDEKKQ
;
A
#
# COMPACT_ATOMS: atom_id res chain seq x y z
N MET A 1 -8.64 10.14 32.11
CA MET A 1 -8.38 10.20 30.68
C MET A 1 -9.72 10.11 29.99
N GLY A 2 -9.94 10.87 28.92
CA GLY A 2 -11.17 10.74 28.11
C GLY A 2 -11.27 9.37 27.47
N LYS A 3 -12.48 8.98 27.07
CA LYS A 3 -12.69 7.72 26.33
C LYS A 3 -12.10 7.82 24.94
N ILE A 4 -11.36 6.78 24.51
CA ILE A 4 -10.89 6.61 23.13
C ILE A 4 -11.93 5.79 22.39
N ILE A 5 -12.54 6.35 21.34
CA ILE A 5 -13.52 5.62 20.53
C ILE A 5 -12.85 4.88 19.38
N GLY A 6 -13.42 3.74 18.98
CA GLY A 6 -13.04 3.02 17.78
C GLY A 6 -14.01 3.33 16.64
N ILE A 7 -13.47 3.72 15.49
CA ILE A 7 -14.27 4.06 14.32
C ILE A 7 -13.85 3.19 13.14
N ASP A 8 -14.79 2.45 12.60
CA ASP A 8 -14.71 1.90 11.26
C ASP A 8 -15.21 2.94 10.26
N LEU A 9 -14.28 3.54 9.51
CA LEU A 9 -14.60 4.51 8.45
C LEU A 9 -14.77 3.75 7.13
N GLY A 10 -15.90 3.09 6.94
CA GLY A 10 -16.16 2.27 5.76
C GLY A 10 -16.49 3.09 4.50
N THR A 11 -16.30 2.49 3.32
CA THR A 11 -16.63 3.10 2.02
C THR A 11 -18.14 3.38 1.89
N THR A 12 -18.98 2.44 2.32
CA THR A 12 -20.44 2.53 2.19
C THR A 12 -21.10 2.85 3.53
N ASN A 13 -20.67 2.22 4.61
CA ASN A 13 -21.18 2.44 5.96
C ASN A 13 -20.02 2.57 6.94
N SER A 14 -20.21 3.41 7.96
CA SER A 14 -19.29 3.59 9.07
C SER A 14 -19.93 3.13 10.38
N CYS A 15 -19.10 2.71 11.32
CA CYS A 15 -19.53 2.20 12.63
C CYS A 15 -18.65 2.78 13.74
N VAL A 16 -19.24 3.04 14.91
CA VAL A 16 -18.50 3.52 16.08
C VAL A 16 -18.75 2.63 17.29
N ALA A 17 -17.67 2.34 18.01
CA ALA A 17 -17.73 1.54 19.23
C ALA A 17 -16.84 2.14 20.33
N VAL A 18 -17.08 1.75 21.58
CA VAL A 18 -16.30 2.18 22.76
C VAL A 18 -16.09 1.02 23.72
N MET A 19 -14.99 1.06 24.47
CA MET A 19 -14.78 0.14 25.59
C MET A 19 -15.60 0.57 26.80
N GLU A 20 -16.43 -0.33 27.31
CA GLU A 20 -17.29 -0.11 28.46
C GLU A 20 -17.37 -1.38 29.32
N GLY A 21 -17.02 -1.27 30.60
CA GLY A 21 -17.09 -2.39 31.52
C GLY A 21 -16.24 -3.60 31.15
N GLY A 22 -15.12 -3.40 30.42
CA GLY A 22 -14.22 -4.47 29.98
C GLY A 22 -14.63 -5.17 28.67
N SER A 23 -15.69 -4.69 28.01
CA SER A 23 -16.12 -5.19 26.69
C SER A 23 -16.33 -4.04 25.71
N ALA A 24 -16.12 -4.31 24.41
CA ALA A 24 -16.41 -3.32 23.37
C ALA A 24 -17.91 -3.31 23.05
N ARG A 25 -18.46 -2.11 22.91
CA ARG A 25 -19.87 -1.89 22.59
C ARG A 25 -20.01 -0.98 21.38
N VAL A 26 -20.78 -1.45 20.39
CA VAL A 26 -21.19 -0.63 19.23
C VAL A 26 -22.29 0.34 19.68
N ILE A 27 -22.18 1.59 19.26
CA ILE A 27 -23.09 2.68 19.63
C ILE A 27 -24.08 2.87 18.48
N GLU A 28 -25.38 2.91 18.83
CA GLU A 28 -26.45 3.24 17.90
C GLU A 28 -26.47 4.74 17.61
N ASN A 29 -26.67 5.10 16.36
CA ASN A 29 -26.78 6.49 15.94
C ASN A 29 -28.15 7.11 16.30
N ALA A 30 -28.34 8.39 16.01
CA ALA A 30 -29.59 9.11 16.30
C ALA A 30 -30.80 8.55 15.55
N GLU A 31 -30.57 7.81 14.49
CA GLU A 31 -31.59 7.13 13.69
C GLU A 31 -31.96 5.74 14.25
N GLY A 32 -31.25 5.25 15.27
CA GLY A 32 -31.43 3.94 15.89
C GLY A 32 -30.67 2.80 15.18
N ASP A 33 -29.81 3.13 14.24
CA ASP A 33 -29.01 2.16 13.48
C ASP A 33 -27.61 2.00 14.10
N ARG A 34 -27.05 0.79 14.04
CA ARG A 34 -25.69 0.48 14.53
C ARG A 34 -24.59 0.84 13.52
N THR A 35 -24.98 1.10 12.28
CA THR A 35 -24.10 1.61 11.22
C THR A 35 -24.69 2.89 10.63
N THR A 36 -23.83 3.75 10.13
CA THR A 36 -24.21 5.03 9.51
C THR A 36 -23.73 5.03 8.05
N PRO A 37 -24.59 5.28 7.06
CA PRO A 37 -24.14 5.43 5.69
C PRO A 37 -23.06 6.49 5.56
N SER A 38 -21.96 6.17 4.87
CA SER A 38 -20.84 7.10 4.59
C SER A 38 -21.22 8.05 3.43
N VAL A 39 -22.32 8.79 3.61
CA VAL A 39 -22.92 9.69 2.64
C VAL A 39 -23.04 11.08 3.24
N VAL A 40 -22.60 12.09 2.50
CA VAL A 40 -22.66 13.51 2.92
C VAL A 40 -23.36 14.31 1.83
N ALA A 41 -24.29 15.15 2.22
CA ALA A 41 -25.00 16.01 1.28
C ALA A 41 -25.02 17.46 1.75
N TYR A 42 -24.81 18.37 0.81
CA TYR A 42 -24.91 19.81 1.01
C TYR A 42 -26.22 20.31 0.43
N THR A 43 -27.06 20.88 1.28
CA THR A 43 -28.35 21.42 0.85
C THR A 43 -28.21 22.84 0.28
N LYS A 44 -29.24 23.32 -0.42
CA LYS A 44 -29.27 24.68 -0.95
C LYS A 44 -29.28 25.75 0.15
N ASP A 45 -29.77 25.38 1.33
CA ASP A 45 -29.85 26.28 2.49
C ASP A 45 -28.56 26.29 3.33
N GLY A 46 -27.53 25.57 2.86
CA GLY A 46 -26.21 25.49 3.51
C GLY A 46 -26.12 24.47 4.64
N GLU A 47 -27.16 23.64 4.85
CA GLU A 47 -27.11 22.55 5.82
C GLU A 47 -26.27 21.38 5.29
N ILE A 48 -25.52 20.72 6.18
CA ILE A 48 -24.76 19.52 5.91
C ILE A 48 -25.52 18.33 6.50
N LEU A 49 -25.95 17.41 5.64
CA LEU A 49 -26.58 16.18 6.04
C LEU A 49 -25.57 15.03 5.96
N VAL A 50 -25.56 14.15 6.96
CA VAL A 50 -24.68 12.98 7.02
C VAL A 50 -25.47 11.73 7.35
N GLY A 51 -25.13 10.62 6.71
CA GLY A 51 -25.75 9.33 6.95
C GLY A 51 -27.08 9.12 6.23
N ALA A 52 -28.05 8.50 6.90
CA ALA A 52 -29.35 8.18 6.34
C ALA A 52 -30.12 9.42 5.81
N PRO A 53 -30.10 10.59 6.48
CA PRO A 53 -30.72 11.81 5.92
C PRO A 53 -30.10 12.21 4.57
N ALA A 54 -28.77 12.17 4.43
CA ALA A 54 -28.09 12.45 3.18
C ALA A 54 -28.44 11.44 2.08
N LYS A 55 -28.46 10.15 2.40
CA LYS A 55 -28.81 9.06 1.47
C LYS A 55 -30.24 9.22 0.95
N ARG A 56 -31.21 9.54 1.83
CA ARG A 56 -32.63 9.70 1.44
C ARG A 56 -32.87 10.80 0.41
N GLN A 57 -32.12 11.91 0.44
CA GLN A 57 -32.30 13.02 -0.48
C GLN A 57 -31.38 12.95 -1.73
N ALA A 58 -30.54 11.94 -1.84
CA ALA A 58 -29.57 11.79 -2.94
C ALA A 58 -30.23 11.82 -4.32
N VAL A 59 -31.41 11.20 -4.45
CA VAL A 59 -32.19 11.19 -5.71
C VAL A 59 -32.54 12.62 -6.18
N THR A 60 -32.88 13.53 -5.28
CA THR A 60 -33.29 14.90 -5.60
C THR A 60 -32.12 15.89 -5.65
N ASN A 61 -30.97 15.52 -5.11
CA ASN A 61 -29.77 16.37 -5.01
C ASN A 61 -28.47 15.59 -5.35
N PRO A 62 -28.41 14.87 -6.48
CA PRO A 62 -27.29 13.95 -6.77
C PRO A 62 -25.95 14.66 -6.91
N LYS A 63 -25.93 15.90 -7.44
CA LYS A 63 -24.69 16.66 -7.66
C LYS A 63 -24.03 17.20 -6.39
N ASN A 64 -24.77 17.27 -5.28
CA ASN A 64 -24.29 17.75 -3.99
C ASN A 64 -24.31 16.64 -2.94
N THR A 65 -24.46 15.38 -3.35
CA THR A 65 -24.47 14.22 -2.46
C THR A 65 -23.29 13.34 -2.78
N PHE A 66 -22.37 13.25 -1.83
CA PHE A 66 -21.10 12.55 -1.95
C PHE A 66 -21.15 11.22 -1.21
N TYR A 67 -20.77 10.15 -1.88
CA TYR A 67 -20.68 8.78 -1.38
C TYR A 67 -19.47 8.09 -1.99
N ALA A 68 -19.05 6.96 -1.44
CA ALA A 68 -17.87 6.20 -1.87
C ALA A 68 -16.56 7.02 -1.91
N VAL A 69 -16.50 8.15 -1.20
CA VAL A 69 -15.39 9.11 -1.24
C VAL A 69 -14.09 8.50 -0.71
N LYS A 70 -14.15 7.44 0.09
CA LYS A 70 -12.98 6.66 0.54
C LYS A 70 -12.17 6.12 -0.65
N ARG A 71 -12.80 5.86 -1.80
CA ARG A 71 -12.11 5.46 -3.04
C ARG A 71 -11.25 6.56 -3.65
N LEU A 72 -11.52 7.83 -3.33
CA LEU A 72 -10.80 9.00 -3.84
C LEU A 72 -9.70 9.48 -2.89
N ILE A 73 -9.76 9.07 -1.60
CA ILE A 73 -8.86 9.58 -0.57
C ILE A 73 -7.41 9.21 -0.87
N GLY A 74 -6.51 10.21 -0.87
CA GLY A 74 -5.09 10.02 -1.13
C GLY A 74 -4.74 9.66 -2.58
N ARG A 75 -5.68 9.79 -3.54
CA ARG A 75 -5.48 9.43 -4.96
C ARG A 75 -5.28 10.64 -5.86
N LYS A 76 -4.62 10.39 -7.00
CA LYS A 76 -4.49 11.36 -8.08
C LYS A 76 -5.70 11.30 -9.01
N PHE A 77 -6.08 12.46 -9.58
CA PHE A 77 -7.16 12.53 -10.55
C PHE A 77 -6.94 11.62 -11.76
N THR A 78 -5.67 11.47 -12.18
CA THR A 78 -5.28 10.65 -13.33
C THR A 78 -5.26 9.14 -13.06
N ASP A 79 -5.44 8.70 -11.82
CA ASP A 79 -5.46 7.28 -11.47
C ASP A 79 -6.63 6.58 -12.20
N ALA A 80 -6.36 5.37 -12.72
CA ALA A 80 -7.32 4.64 -13.54
C ALA A 80 -8.64 4.34 -12.79
N GLU A 81 -8.55 4.13 -11.48
CA GLU A 81 -9.71 3.90 -10.61
C GLU A 81 -10.57 5.15 -10.49
N VAL A 82 -9.95 6.32 -10.32
CA VAL A 82 -10.65 7.61 -10.27
C VAL A 82 -11.37 7.87 -11.58
N GLN A 83 -10.72 7.58 -12.72
CA GLN A 83 -11.33 7.73 -14.04
C GLN A 83 -12.54 6.82 -14.24
N LYS A 84 -12.53 5.59 -13.69
CA LYS A 84 -13.69 4.70 -13.69
C LYS A 84 -14.82 5.23 -12.81
N ASP A 85 -14.52 5.76 -11.62
CA ASP A 85 -15.52 6.29 -10.70
C ASP A 85 -16.26 7.50 -11.27
N ILE A 86 -15.58 8.35 -12.08
CA ILE A 86 -16.21 9.50 -12.78
C ILE A 86 -17.44 9.06 -13.61
N GLU A 87 -17.40 7.87 -14.21
CA GLU A 87 -18.49 7.36 -15.04
C GLU A 87 -19.68 6.83 -14.22
N HIS A 88 -19.48 6.57 -12.91
CA HIS A 88 -20.45 5.86 -12.08
C HIS A 88 -21.05 6.69 -10.94
N VAL A 89 -20.52 7.88 -10.67
CA VAL A 89 -21.04 8.76 -9.61
C VAL A 89 -21.93 9.88 -10.16
N GLY A 90 -22.85 10.37 -9.33
CA GLY A 90 -23.77 11.45 -9.70
C GLY A 90 -23.23 12.85 -9.47
N TYR A 91 -22.07 12.97 -8.82
CA TYR A 91 -21.39 14.23 -8.49
C TYR A 91 -20.13 14.42 -9.35
N ASN A 92 -19.56 15.63 -9.35
CA ASN A 92 -18.36 15.91 -10.10
C ASN A 92 -17.10 15.53 -9.32
N ILE A 93 -16.21 14.76 -9.96
CA ILE A 93 -14.82 14.56 -9.53
C ILE A 93 -13.95 15.45 -10.41
N ILE A 94 -13.07 16.24 -9.80
CA ILE A 94 -12.24 17.23 -10.47
C ILE A 94 -10.76 17.06 -10.10
N GLU A 95 -9.88 17.55 -10.97
CA GLU A 95 -8.46 17.66 -10.68
C GLU A 95 -8.18 18.93 -9.88
N HIS A 96 -7.52 18.79 -8.73
CA HIS A 96 -7.00 19.92 -7.98
C HIS A 96 -5.61 20.35 -8.51
N SER A 97 -5.14 21.55 -8.16
CA SER A 97 -3.88 22.12 -8.65
C SER A 97 -2.63 21.30 -8.34
N ASN A 98 -2.68 20.43 -7.32
CA ASN A 98 -1.62 19.48 -6.99
C ASN A 98 -1.78 18.10 -7.68
N GLY A 99 -2.76 17.94 -8.55
CA GLY A 99 -3.09 16.72 -9.27
C GLY A 99 -3.96 15.73 -8.49
N ASP A 100 -4.38 16.04 -7.26
CA ASP A 100 -5.24 15.14 -6.47
C ASP A 100 -6.69 15.16 -6.99
N ALA A 101 -7.37 14.02 -6.77
CA ALA A 101 -8.81 13.91 -7.03
C ALA A 101 -9.59 14.64 -5.94
N TRP A 102 -10.37 15.63 -6.32
CA TRP A 102 -11.27 16.39 -5.46
C TRP A 102 -12.70 16.25 -5.95
N VAL A 103 -13.66 16.63 -5.12
CA VAL A 103 -15.08 16.68 -5.49
C VAL A 103 -15.56 18.13 -5.58
N GLU A 104 -16.60 18.38 -6.40
CA GLU A 104 -17.16 19.70 -6.62
C GLU A 104 -18.67 19.66 -6.52
N THR A 105 -19.23 20.61 -5.76
CA THR A 105 -20.69 20.84 -5.67
C THR A 105 -21.22 21.54 -6.91
N ALA A 106 -22.53 21.55 -7.09
CA ALA A 106 -23.19 22.22 -8.21
C ALA A 106 -23.00 23.75 -8.23
N ASP A 107 -22.69 24.35 -7.08
CA ASP A 107 -22.36 25.78 -6.93
C ASP A 107 -20.86 26.07 -7.07
N GLY A 108 -20.04 25.08 -7.42
CA GLY A 108 -18.62 25.22 -7.70
C GLY A 108 -17.71 25.17 -6.47
N ARG A 109 -18.20 24.77 -5.30
CA ARG A 109 -17.36 24.54 -4.11
C ARG A 109 -16.54 23.29 -4.32
N LYS A 110 -15.22 23.44 -4.19
CA LYS A 110 -14.26 22.33 -4.32
C LYS A 110 -13.86 21.81 -2.94
N MET A 111 -13.87 20.52 -2.78
CA MET A 111 -13.57 19.87 -1.48
C MET A 111 -12.67 18.65 -1.68
N ALA A 112 -11.70 18.52 -0.78
CA ALA A 112 -10.88 17.33 -0.71
C ALA A 112 -11.68 16.14 -0.15
N PRO A 113 -11.39 14.90 -0.55
CA PRO A 113 -12.01 13.70 0.03
C PRO A 113 -11.89 13.64 1.57
N GLN A 114 -10.80 14.13 2.14
CA GLN A 114 -10.59 14.22 3.59
C GLN A 114 -11.65 15.09 4.28
N GLN A 115 -12.09 16.17 3.64
CA GLN A 115 -13.11 17.05 4.20
C GLN A 115 -14.48 16.36 4.25
N ILE A 116 -14.84 15.61 3.20
CA ILE A 116 -16.07 14.80 3.19
C ILE A 116 -16.00 13.69 4.22
N SER A 117 -14.86 12.98 4.31
CA SER A 117 -14.65 11.94 5.32
C SER A 117 -14.71 12.51 6.73
N ALA A 118 -14.25 13.73 6.95
CA ALA A 118 -14.33 14.42 8.25
C ALA A 118 -15.77 14.68 8.69
N GLU A 119 -16.70 14.94 7.77
CA GLU A 119 -18.13 15.08 8.12
C GLU A 119 -18.70 13.75 8.65
N VAL A 120 -18.31 12.62 8.03
CA VAL A 120 -18.70 11.29 8.52
C VAL A 120 -18.09 11.03 9.90
N LEU A 121 -16.81 11.34 10.10
CA LEU A 121 -16.12 11.19 11.39
C LEU A 121 -16.73 12.11 12.47
N SER A 122 -17.15 13.31 12.11
CA SER A 122 -17.86 14.23 13.01
C SER A 122 -19.22 13.65 13.46
N LYS A 123 -19.94 12.98 12.55
CA LYS A 123 -21.17 12.26 12.91
C LYS A 123 -20.88 11.10 13.86
N MET A 124 -19.80 10.33 13.63
CA MET A 124 -19.38 9.24 14.53
C MET A 124 -18.99 9.77 15.92
N LYS A 125 -18.21 10.85 15.96
CA LYS A 125 -17.86 11.56 17.19
C LYS A 125 -19.10 11.99 17.96
N LYS A 126 -20.02 12.69 17.28
CA LYS A 126 -21.26 13.15 17.90
C LYS A 126 -22.12 11.99 18.43
N THR A 127 -22.22 10.90 17.65
CA THR A 127 -22.93 9.68 18.09
C THR A 127 -22.35 9.15 19.41
N ALA A 128 -21.01 9.13 19.52
CA ALA A 128 -20.33 8.69 20.73
C ALA A 128 -20.53 9.69 21.90
N GLU A 129 -20.46 10.99 21.64
CA GLU A 129 -20.68 12.05 22.66
C GLU A 129 -22.12 12.02 23.20
N ASP A 130 -23.11 11.86 22.32
CA ASP A 130 -24.53 11.77 22.70
C ASP A 130 -24.79 10.52 23.57
N TYR A 131 -24.11 9.41 23.29
CA TYR A 131 -24.22 8.18 24.08
C TYR A 131 -23.49 8.29 25.43
N LEU A 132 -22.25 8.80 25.43
CA LEU A 132 -21.40 8.85 26.62
C LEU A 132 -21.77 10.01 27.56
N GLY A 133 -22.42 11.06 27.04
CA GLY A 133 -22.72 12.29 27.79
C GLY A 133 -21.50 13.15 28.10
N GLU A 134 -20.39 12.92 27.39
CA GLU A 134 -19.13 13.66 27.53
C GLU A 134 -18.47 13.94 26.18
N THR A 135 -17.58 14.92 26.13
CA THR A 135 -16.84 15.28 24.93
C THR A 135 -15.81 14.19 24.57
N VAL A 136 -15.78 13.79 23.32
CA VAL A 136 -14.82 12.82 22.78
C VAL A 136 -13.78 13.55 21.94
N THR A 137 -12.51 13.38 22.31
CA THR A 137 -11.37 14.04 21.63
C THR A 137 -10.39 13.08 21.00
N GLU A 138 -10.47 11.78 21.31
CA GLU A 138 -9.49 10.78 20.90
C GLU A 138 -10.16 9.60 20.19
N ALA A 139 -9.52 9.09 19.11
CA ALA A 139 -10.04 7.97 18.35
C ALA A 139 -8.95 7.05 17.82
N VAL A 140 -9.31 5.78 17.62
CA VAL A 140 -8.65 4.84 16.72
C VAL A 140 -9.52 4.74 15.47
N ILE A 141 -8.94 4.93 14.28
CA ILE A 141 -9.66 4.88 13.00
C ILE A 141 -9.09 3.76 12.14
N THR A 142 -9.96 3.02 11.46
CA THR A 142 -9.55 1.91 10.63
C THR A 142 -9.34 2.32 9.17
N VAL A 143 -8.47 1.57 8.51
CA VAL A 143 -8.20 1.67 7.06
C VAL A 143 -8.07 0.26 6.48
N PRO A 144 -8.33 0.06 5.18
CA PRO A 144 -7.98 -1.17 4.50
C PRO A 144 -6.50 -1.50 4.71
N ALA A 145 -6.18 -2.80 4.83
CA ALA A 145 -4.79 -3.24 5.07
C ALA A 145 -3.84 -2.76 3.97
N TYR A 146 -4.36 -2.70 2.76
CA TYR A 146 -3.65 -2.30 1.55
C TYR A 146 -3.59 -0.79 1.30
N PHE A 147 -4.15 0.04 2.18
CA PHE A 147 -3.97 1.49 2.08
C PHE A 147 -2.49 1.85 2.15
N ASN A 148 -2.05 2.62 1.17
CA ASN A 148 -0.71 3.17 1.15
C ASN A 148 -0.57 4.31 2.17
N ASP A 149 0.66 4.78 2.34
CA ASP A 149 1.01 5.84 3.29
C ASP A 149 0.19 7.13 3.07
N SER A 150 0.00 7.55 1.82
CA SER A 150 -0.81 8.73 1.49
C SER A 150 -2.27 8.61 1.92
N GLN A 151 -2.87 7.45 1.73
CA GLN A 151 -4.26 7.18 2.11
C GLN A 151 -4.41 7.10 3.63
N ARG A 152 -3.42 6.52 4.32
CA ARG A 152 -3.35 6.48 5.79
C ARG A 152 -3.24 7.88 6.38
N GLN A 153 -2.32 8.68 5.86
CA GLN A 153 -2.14 10.07 6.29
C GLN A 153 -3.39 10.91 6.01
N ALA A 154 -4.00 10.77 4.83
CA ALA A 154 -5.23 11.46 4.48
C ALA A 154 -6.41 11.08 5.40
N THR A 155 -6.49 9.81 5.83
CA THR A 155 -7.48 9.37 6.82
C THR A 155 -7.19 9.98 8.20
N LYS A 156 -5.93 10.05 8.63
CA LYS A 156 -5.52 10.73 9.87
C LYS A 156 -5.85 12.22 9.84
N ASP A 157 -5.63 12.88 8.69
CA ASP A 157 -5.97 14.27 8.48
C ASP A 157 -7.49 14.51 8.55
N ALA A 158 -8.30 13.59 7.98
CA ALA A 158 -9.77 13.65 8.11
C ALA A 158 -10.21 13.59 9.58
N GLY A 159 -9.60 12.73 10.40
CA GLY A 159 -9.83 12.66 11.84
C GLY A 159 -9.50 13.99 12.53
N LYS A 160 -8.36 14.59 12.20
CA LYS A 160 -7.95 15.89 12.71
C LYS A 160 -8.93 17.02 12.33
N ILE A 161 -9.40 17.04 11.08
CA ILE A 161 -10.41 18.00 10.60
C ILE A 161 -11.72 17.82 11.38
N ALA A 162 -12.11 16.59 11.74
CA ALA A 162 -13.26 16.29 12.58
C ALA A 162 -13.05 16.65 14.07
N GLY A 163 -11.89 17.19 14.44
CA GLY A 163 -11.55 17.53 15.83
C GLY A 163 -11.26 16.31 16.71
N LEU A 164 -10.68 15.25 16.12
CA LEU A 164 -10.22 14.05 16.81
C LEU A 164 -8.69 13.97 16.78
N ASP A 165 -8.09 13.70 17.93
CA ASP A 165 -6.71 13.24 18.01
C ASP A 165 -6.68 11.75 17.68
N VAL A 166 -6.19 11.43 16.47
CA VAL A 166 -6.12 10.06 15.99
C VAL A 166 -4.91 9.37 16.61
N LYS A 167 -5.17 8.60 17.65
CA LYS A 167 -4.14 7.90 18.44
C LYS A 167 -3.47 6.79 17.65
N ARG A 168 -4.25 6.11 16.80
CA ARG A 168 -3.75 5.05 15.91
C ARG A 168 -4.62 4.91 14.68
N ILE A 169 -3.97 4.63 13.56
CA ILE A 169 -4.59 4.04 12.37
C ILE A 169 -4.34 2.53 12.45
N ILE A 170 -5.38 1.72 12.32
CA ILE A 170 -5.32 0.26 12.39
C ILE A 170 -5.94 -0.35 11.13
N ASN A 171 -5.39 -1.45 10.65
CA ASN A 171 -5.94 -2.16 9.49
C ASN A 171 -7.26 -2.86 9.83
N GLU A 172 -8.23 -2.78 8.93
CA GLU A 172 -9.59 -3.37 9.10
C GLU A 172 -9.54 -4.87 9.43
N PRO A 173 -8.81 -5.72 8.69
CA PRO A 173 -8.75 -7.15 9.02
C PRO A 173 -8.05 -7.43 10.34
N THR A 174 -7.08 -6.60 10.70
CA THR A 174 -6.38 -6.71 11.99
C THR A 174 -7.31 -6.35 13.14
N ALA A 175 -8.11 -5.29 13.00
CA ALA A 175 -9.15 -4.93 13.98
C ALA A 175 -10.18 -6.06 14.13
N ALA A 176 -10.65 -6.64 13.02
CA ALA A 176 -11.59 -7.76 13.05
C ALA A 176 -11.02 -9.00 13.76
N ALA A 177 -9.74 -9.32 13.52
CA ALA A 177 -9.06 -10.41 14.22
C ALA A 177 -8.93 -10.15 15.72
N LEU A 178 -8.67 -8.89 16.11
CA LEU A 178 -8.62 -8.49 17.50
C LEU A 178 -9.98 -8.67 18.19
N ALA A 179 -11.07 -8.23 17.53
CA ALA A 179 -12.43 -8.44 18.03
C ALA A 179 -12.76 -9.93 18.22
N TYR A 180 -12.34 -10.75 17.25
CA TYR A 180 -12.54 -12.20 17.31
C TYR A 180 -11.70 -12.86 18.43
N GLY A 181 -10.43 -12.47 18.57
CA GLY A 181 -9.49 -13.06 19.52
C GLY A 181 -9.88 -12.85 20.99
N MET A 182 -10.45 -11.70 21.32
CA MET A 182 -10.86 -11.35 22.68
C MET A 182 -11.90 -12.31 23.29
N ASP A 183 -12.76 -12.91 22.45
CA ASP A 183 -13.80 -13.82 22.89
C ASP A 183 -13.33 -15.28 23.01
N LYS A 184 -12.10 -15.57 22.63
CA LYS A 184 -11.60 -16.95 22.52
C LYS A 184 -10.45 -17.22 23.51
N LYS A 185 -10.72 -18.10 24.46
CA LYS A 185 -9.69 -18.64 25.35
C LYS A 185 -9.12 -19.94 24.76
N GLY A 186 -7.82 -19.95 24.44
CA GLY A 186 -7.06 -21.19 24.14
C GLY A 186 -6.30 -21.18 22.83
N GLY A 187 -5.12 -21.77 22.85
CA GLY A 187 -4.19 -22.22 21.79
C GLY A 187 -3.91 -21.28 20.62
N ASP A 188 -2.72 -21.39 20.09
CA ASP A 188 -2.30 -20.67 18.89
C ASP A 188 -3.19 -21.04 17.69
N ARG A 189 -3.58 -20.06 16.90
CA ARG A 189 -4.46 -20.23 15.73
C ARG A 189 -4.01 -19.37 14.58
N LYS A 190 -4.10 -19.93 13.38
CA LYS A 190 -3.94 -19.21 12.13
C LYS A 190 -5.32 -18.90 11.54
N VAL A 191 -5.62 -17.64 11.40
CA VAL A 191 -6.92 -17.15 10.97
C VAL A 191 -6.76 -16.40 9.64
N ALA A 192 -7.63 -16.71 8.67
CA ALA A 192 -7.78 -15.88 7.49
C ALA A 192 -8.94 -14.90 7.71
N VAL A 193 -8.68 -13.62 7.65
CA VAL A 193 -9.70 -12.58 7.62
C VAL A 193 -9.95 -12.19 6.18
N TYR A 194 -11.14 -12.46 5.69
CA TYR A 194 -11.61 -12.15 4.35
C TYR A 194 -12.59 -10.98 4.45
N ASP A 195 -12.13 -9.79 4.11
CA ASP A 195 -12.90 -8.55 4.21
C ASP A 195 -13.32 -8.06 2.83
N LEU A 196 -14.59 -8.24 2.48
CA LEU A 196 -15.19 -7.73 1.26
C LEU A 196 -16.24 -6.68 1.61
N GLY A 197 -15.80 -5.44 1.63
CA GLY A 197 -16.61 -4.28 1.96
C GLY A 197 -17.39 -3.70 0.78
N GLY A 198 -17.80 -2.46 0.89
CA GLY A 198 -18.53 -1.75 -0.18
C GLY A 198 -17.64 -1.33 -1.34
N GLY A 199 -16.36 -1.05 -1.11
CA GLY A 199 -15.45 -0.52 -2.11
C GLY A 199 -14.13 -1.25 -2.26
N THR A 200 -13.72 -2.01 -1.25
CA THR A 200 -12.41 -2.67 -1.16
C THR A 200 -12.56 -4.12 -0.76
N PHE A 201 -11.58 -4.91 -1.15
CA PHE A 201 -11.37 -6.28 -0.71
C PHE A 201 -9.99 -6.42 -0.08
N ASP A 202 -9.92 -6.95 1.13
CA ASP A 202 -8.67 -7.29 1.81
C ASP A 202 -8.70 -8.73 2.32
N VAL A 203 -7.57 -9.39 2.29
CA VAL A 203 -7.36 -10.67 2.96
C VAL A 203 -6.07 -10.61 3.77
N SER A 204 -6.15 -10.99 5.04
CA SER A 204 -4.99 -11.08 5.92
C SER A 204 -4.92 -12.45 6.56
N ILE A 205 -3.72 -13.02 6.57
CA ILE A 205 -3.40 -14.25 7.29
C ILE A 205 -2.77 -13.81 8.60
N ILE A 206 -3.40 -14.18 9.71
CA ILE A 206 -3.10 -13.67 11.04
C ILE A 206 -2.89 -14.84 11.98
N GLU A 207 -1.84 -14.78 12.77
CA GLU A 207 -1.61 -15.67 13.89
C GLU A 207 -2.09 -15.01 15.19
N ILE A 208 -2.92 -15.72 15.92
CA ILE A 208 -3.38 -15.32 17.25
C ILE A 208 -2.79 -16.33 18.22
N ALA A 209 -1.87 -15.89 19.07
CA ALA A 209 -1.17 -16.72 20.02
C ALA A 209 -1.34 -16.18 21.45
N SER A 210 -1.10 -17.02 22.46
CA SER A 210 -0.98 -16.59 23.84
C SER A 210 0.46 -16.78 24.30
N VAL A 211 1.16 -15.66 24.52
CA VAL A 211 2.55 -15.63 24.96
C VAL A 211 2.60 -14.97 26.34
N ASP A 212 3.08 -15.66 27.37
CA ASP A 212 3.20 -15.14 28.75
C ASP A 212 1.89 -14.53 29.32
N ASP A 213 0.75 -15.17 29.01
CA ASP A 213 -0.62 -14.72 29.34
C ASP A 213 -1.08 -13.47 28.58
N GLU A 214 -0.29 -12.93 27.66
CA GLU A 214 -0.68 -11.87 26.73
C GLU A 214 -1.20 -12.44 25.42
N MET A 215 -2.27 -11.85 24.86
CA MET A 215 -2.75 -12.20 23.53
C MET A 215 -1.92 -11.44 22.48
N GLN A 216 -1.20 -12.17 21.67
CA GLN A 216 -0.46 -11.62 20.54
C GLN A 216 -1.27 -11.86 19.26
N VAL A 217 -1.52 -10.78 18.52
CA VAL A 217 -2.13 -10.80 17.19
C VAL A 217 -1.08 -10.33 16.20
N GLU A 218 -0.59 -11.25 15.39
CA GLU A 218 0.47 -11.02 14.42
C GLU A 218 -0.03 -11.25 13.00
N VAL A 219 0.07 -10.24 12.14
CA VAL A 219 -0.21 -10.37 10.71
C VAL A 219 0.99 -11.03 10.05
N LEU A 220 0.78 -12.21 9.44
CA LEU A 220 1.82 -12.93 8.72
C LEU A 220 1.95 -12.44 7.27
N ALA A 221 0.82 -12.17 6.63
CA ALA A 221 0.77 -11.61 5.28
C ALA A 221 -0.58 -10.94 5.04
N THR A 222 -0.59 -9.96 4.15
CA THR A 222 -1.80 -9.31 3.68
C THR A 222 -1.77 -9.14 2.17
N ASN A 223 -2.93 -9.18 1.55
CA ASN A 223 -3.13 -8.89 0.13
C ASN A 223 -4.56 -8.39 -0.07
N GLY A 224 -4.89 -7.88 -1.26
CA GLY A 224 -6.24 -7.35 -1.46
C GLY A 224 -6.46 -6.74 -2.84
N ASP A 225 -7.56 -5.98 -2.98
CA ASP A 225 -7.98 -5.25 -4.17
C ASP A 225 -8.81 -4.03 -3.74
N THR A 226 -8.24 -2.80 -3.77
CA THR A 226 -8.95 -1.57 -3.33
C THR A 226 -9.99 -1.06 -4.32
N PHE A 227 -10.21 -1.79 -5.41
CA PHE A 227 -11.25 -1.49 -6.37
C PHE A 227 -12.15 -2.72 -6.63
N LEU A 228 -12.41 -3.49 -5.58
CA LEU A 228 -13.33 -4.62 -5.59
C LEU A 228 -14.21 -4.59 -4.35
N GLY A 229 -15.48 -4.29 -4.51
CA GLY A 229 -16.43 -4.23 -3.40
C GLY A 229 -17.88 -4.24 -3.85
N GLY A 230 -18.80 -4.11 -2.91
CA GLY A 230 -20.23 -4.15 -3.15
C GLY A 230 -20.73 -3.20 -4.21
N GLU A 231 -20.09 -2.03 -4.37
CA GLU A 231 -20.36 -1.05 -5.43
C GLU A 231 -20.17 -1.65 -6.83
N ASP A 232 -19.14 -2.49 -7.02
CA ASP A 232 -18.88 -3.13 -8.31
C ASP A 232 -19.94 -4.17 -8.62
N PHE A 233 -20.42 -4.89 -7.60
CA PHE A 233 -21.56 -5.80 -7.73
C PHE A 233 -22.84 -5.05 -8.09
N ASP A 234 -23.11 -3.92 -7.45
CA ASP A 234 -24.25 -3.05 -7.78
C ASP A 234 -24.16 -2.54 -9.22
N ASN A 235 -22.99 -2.11 -9.68
CA ASN A 235 -22.77 -1.65 -11.04
C ASN A 235 -23.07 -2.75 -12.09
N ARG A 236 -22.78 -4.03 -11.80
CA ARG A 236 -23.19 -5.15 -12.66
C ARG A 236 -24.72 -5.27 -12.76
N VAL A 237 -25.42 -5.10 -11.64
CA VAL A 237 -26.88 -5.12 -11.63
C VAL A 237 -27.45 -3.90 -12.38
N ILE A 238 -26.90 -2.70 -12.15
CA ILE A 238 -27.30 -1.48 -12.86
C ILE A 238 -27.14 -1.67 -14.36
N GLY A 239 -25.97 -2.17 -14.81
CA GLY A 239 -25.70 -2.44 -16.22
C GLY A 239 -26.77 -3.37 -16.83
N TYR A 240 -27.09 -4.46 -16.14
CA TYR A 240 -28.13 -5.39 -16.56
C TYR A 240 -29.50 -4.72 -16.66
N LEU A 241 -29.91 -3.94 -15.65
CA LEU A 241 -31.20 -3.25 -15.65
C LEU A 241 -31.30 -2.21 -16.78
N VAL A 242 -30.23 -1.48 -17.04
CA VAL A 242 -30.16 -0.50 -18.15
C VAL A 242 -30.27 -1.20 -19.50
N GLU A 243 -29.54 -2.30 -19.70
CA GLU A 243 -29.59 -3.07 -20.96
C GLU A 243 -30.98 -3.64 -21.23
N GLU A 244 -31.61 -4.24 -20.22
CA GLU A 244 -32.97 -4.78 -20.37
C GLU A 244 -33.99 -3.67 -20.65
N PHE A 245 -33.89 -2.53 -19.96
CA PHE A 245 -34.75 -1.39 -20.21
C PHE A 245 -34.55 -0.80 -21.62
N GLN A 246 -33.30 -0.72 -22.06
CA GLN A 246 -32.96 -0.22 -23.41
C GLN A 246 -33.49 -1.15 -24.49
N LYS A 247 -33.45 -2.48 -24.28
CA LYS A 247 -34.03 -3.47 -25.22
C LYS A 247 -35.56 -3.30 -25.31
N ASP A 248 -36.23 -3.03 -24.19
CA ASP A 248 -37.70 -2.92 -24.13
C ASP A 248 -38.20 -1.54 -24.57
N GLN A 249 -37.58 -0.46 -24.13
CA GLN A 249 -38.07 0.91 -24.30
C GLN A 249 -37.23 1.76 -25.28
N GLY A 250 -36.05 1.28 -25.73
CA GLY A 250 -35.16 2.01 -26.63
C GLY A 250 -34.41 3.19 -25.99
N ILE A 251 -34.48 3.36 -24.66
CA ILE A 251 -33.94 4.50 -23.91
C ILE A 251 -32.77 4.03 -23.06
N ASP A 252 -31.65 4.74 -23.11
CA ASP A 252 -30.48 4.53 -22.25
C ASP A 252 -30.60 5.40 -20.98
N LEU A 253 -30.92 4.74 -19.85
CA LEU A 253 -31.10 5.42 -18.55
C LEU A 253 -29.83 6.01 -17.96
N ARG A 254 -28.64 5.65 -18.44
CA ARG A 254 -27.35 6.22 -17.99
C ARG A 254 -27.23 7.71 -18.30
N LYS A 255 -28.01 8.21 -19.27
CA LYS A 255 -28.04 9.63 -19.66
C LYS A 255 -28.91 10.51 -18.77
N ASP A 256 -29.65 9.91 -17.86
CA ASP A 256 -30.52 10.57 -16.90
C ASP A 256 -29.97 10.39 -15.48
N PRO A 257 -29.35 11.42 -14.86
CA PRO A 257 -28.75 11.30 -13.53
C PRO A 257 -29.75 10.92 -12.43
N LEU A 258 -31.02 11.34 -12.56
CA LEU A 258 -32.08 10.97 -11.60
C LEU A 258 -32.46 9.50 -11.74
N ALA A 259 -32.58 9.01 -12.98
CA ALA A 259 -32.83 7.60 -13.25
C ALA A 259 -31.67 6.74 -12.75
N LEU A 260 -30.43 7.16 -12.99
CA LEU A 260 -29.22 6.45 -12.57
C LEU A 260 -29.16 6.31 -11.04
N GLN A 261 -29.45 7.39 -10.29
CA GLN A 261 -29.46 7.33 -8.82
C GLN A 261 -30.56 6.39 -8.30
N ARG A 262 -31.76 6.39 -8.92
CA ARG A 262 -32.83 5.48 -8.57
C ARG A 262 -32.50 4.02 -8.88
N LEU A 263 -31.80 3.78 -9.99
CA LEU A 263 -31.30 2.47 -10.37
C LEU A 263 -30.26 1.96 -9.34
N LYS A 264 -29.36 2.84 -8.89
CA LYS A 264 -28.35 2.51 -7.88
C LYS A 264 -28.99 2.04 -6.59
N ASP A 265 -29.94 2.80 -6.04
CA ASP A 265 -30.66 2.44 -4.82
C ASP A 265 -31.47 1.13 -4.97
N ALA A 266 -32.05 0.91 -6.16
CA ALA A 266 -32.81 -0.31 -6.44
C ALA A 266 -31.90 -1.52 -6.64
N ALA A 267 -30.75 -1.37 -7.27
CA ALA A 267 -29.77 -2.44 -7.48
C ALA A 267 -29.17 -2.91 -6.15
N GLU A 268 -28.75 -1.97 -5.28
CA GLU A 268 -28.25 -2.28 -3.93
C GLU A 268 -29.31 -3.06 -3.12
N ARG A 269 -30.56 -2.58 -3.08
CA ARG A 269 -31.65 -3.28 -2.39
C ARG A 269 -31.90 -4.67 -2.95
N ALA A 270 -31.97 -4.80 -4.28
CA ALA A 270 -32.17 -6.09 -4.92
C ALA A 270 -31.03 -7.08 -4.60
N LYS A 271 -29.77 -6.61 -4.61
CA LYS A 271 -28.61 -7.41 -4.21
C LYS A 271 -28.73 -7.89 -2.76
N ILE A 272 -29.10 -7.01 -1.84
CA ILE A 272 -29.28 -7.33 -0.41
C ILE A 272 -30.41 -8.36 -0.24
N GLU A 273 -31.57 -8.14 -0.86
CA GLU A 273 -32.72 -9.06 -0.79
C GLU A 273 -32.37 -10.45 -1.35
N LEU A 274 -31.62 -10.52 -2.44
CA LEU A 274 -31.20 -11.78 -3.07
C LEU A 274 -30.16 -12.55 -2.24
N SER A 275 -29.58 -11.97 -1.19
CA SER A 275 -28.78 -12.72 -0.21
C SER A 275 -29.62 -13.69 0.63
N SER A 276 -30.90 -13.39 0.83
CA SER A 276 -31.85 -14.25 1.55
C SER A 276 -32.92 -14.86 0.64
N ALA A 277 -33.45 -14.11 -0.35
CA ALA A 277 -34.48 -14.55 -1.28
C ALA A 277 -33.89 -15.18 -2.56
N GLN A 278 -34.70 -16.02 -3.26
CA GLN A 278 -34.29 -16.61 -4.55
C GLN A 278 -34.60 -15.68 -5.73
N GLN A 279 -35.47 -14.72 -5.55
CA GLN A 279 -35.87 -13.74 -6.56
C GLN A 279 -36.41 -12.47 -5.89
N THR A 280 -36.28 -11.36 -6.60
CA THR A 280 -36.86 -10.07 -6.22
C THR A 280 -37.39 -9.35 -7.46
N GLU A 281 -38.19 -8.32 -7.26
CA GLU A 281 -38.71 -7.48 -8.34
C GLU A 281 -38.19 -6.06 -8.20
N VAL A 282 -37.46 -5.59 -9.23
CA VAL A 282 -37.02 -4.22 -9.33
C VAL A 282 -38.08 -3.40 -10.04
N ASN A 283 -38.85 -2.64 -9.28
CA ASN A 283 -39.95 -1.82 -9.76
C ASN A 283 -39.66 -0.33 -9.54
N LEU A 284 -39.44 0.40 -10.63
CA LEU A 284 -39.21 1.84 -10.64
C LEU A 284 -40.25 2.54 -11.52
N PRO A 285 -41.43 2.90 -10.94
CA PRO A 285 -42.41 3.66 -11.67
C PRO A 285 -41.88 5.06 -12.01
N TYR A 286 -42.24 5.55 -13.19
CA TYR A 286 -41.84 6.88 -13.69
C TYR A 286 -40.30 7.06 -13.64
N VAL A 287 -39.55 6.05 -14.12
CA VAL A 287 -38.09 6.09 -14.07
C VAL A 287 -37.52 7.13 -15.02
N THR A 288 -38.15 7.35 -16.14
CA THR A 288 -37.87 8.44 -17.11
C THR A 288 -39.13 8.74 -17.94
N ALA A 289 -39.04 9.68 -18.90
CA ALA A 289 -40.12 10.00 -19.82
C ALA A 289 -39.57 10.35 -21.20
N ASP A 290 -40.36 10.10 -22.25
CA ASP A 290 -40.10 10.53 -23.61
C ASP A 290 -41.36 11.23 -24.22
N ALA A 291 -41.35 11.50 -25.53
CA ALA A 291 -42.45 12.12 -26.22
C ALA A 291 -43.78 11.29 -26.16
N SER A 292 -43.69 9.98 -25.90
CA SER A 292 -44.86 9.09 -25.75
C SER A 292 -45.39 9.03 -24.32
N GLY A 293 -44.72 9.69 -23.35
CA GLY A 293 -45.12 9.76 -21.95
C GLY A 293 -44.13 9.12 -20.99
N PRO A 294 -44.59 8.91 -19.72
CA PRO A 294 -43.74 8.33 -18.68
C PRO A 294 -43.42 6.87 -18.96
N LYS A 295 -42.23 6.45 -18.58
CA LYS A 295 -41.71 5.08 -18.69
C LYS A 295 -41.50 4.49 -17.30
N HIS A 296 -41.73 3.19 -17.21
CA HIS A 296 -41.62 2.43 -15.97
C HIS A 296 -40.66 1.27 -16.17
N LEU A 297 -39.81 1.00 -15.19
CA LEU A 297 -39.00 -0.20 -15.16
C LEU A 297 -39.61 -1.21 -14.20
N ASN A 298 -39.86 -2.41 -14.70
CA ASN A 298 -40.28 -3.52 -13.86
C ASN A 298 -39.58 -4.79 -14.36
N ILE A 299 -38.56 -5.23 -13.60
CA ILE A 299 -37.72 -6.37 -13.96
C ILE A 299 -37.63 -7.33 -12.78
N LYS A 300 -37.92 -8.61 -13.06
CA LYS A 300 -37.73 -9.69 -12.12
C LYS A 300 -36.26 -10.15 -12.17
N LEU A 301 -35.56 -10.07 -11.04
CA LEU A 301 -34.19 -10.50 -10.88
C LEU A 301 -34.13 -11.74 -9.98
N THR A 302 -33.46 -12.80 -10.46
CA THR A 302 -33.23 -14.01 -9.68
C THR A 302 -31.83 -14.02 -9.09
N ARG A 303 -31.65 -14.74 -7.96
CA ARG A 303 -30.30 -14.97 -7.38
C ARG A 303 -29.34 -15.59 -8.40
N ALA A 304 -29.78 -16.60 -9.14
CA ALA A 304 -28.95 -17.24 -10.17
C ALA A 304 -28.49 -16.25 -11.26
N LYS A 305 -29.36 -15.28 -11.66
CA LYS A 305 -28.97 -14.24 -12.60
C LYS A 305 -27.96 -13.29 -11.98
N LEU A 306 -28.18 -12.82 -10.75
CA LEU A 306 -27.23 -12.00 -10.01
C LEU A 306 -25.86 -12.69 -9.93
N GLU A 307 -25.82 -13.95 -9.49
CA GLU A 307 -24.59 -14.74 -9.36
C GLU A 307 -23.84 -14.86 -10.69
N SER A 308 -24.57 -15.03 -11.82
CA SER A 308 -23.96 -15.06 -13.15
C SER A 308 -23.37 -13.72 -13.60
N LEU A 309 -23.95 -12.60 -13.17
CA LEU A 309 -23.46 -11.25 -13.48
C LEU A 309 -22.16 -10.88 -12.74
N VAL A 310 -21.93 -11.50 -11.58
CA VAL A 310 -20.83 -11.14 -10.67
C VAL A 310 -19.80 -12.26 -10.47
N GLU A 311 -19.89 -13.35 -11.24
CA GLU A 311 -19.02 -14.51 -11.07
C GLU A 311 -17.53 -14.17 -11.22
N ASP A 312 -17.20 -13.30 -12.14
CA ASP A 312 -15.83 -12.82 -12.36
C ASP A 312 -15.32 -11.99 -11.16
N LEU A 313 -16.17 -11.16 -10.54
CA LEU A 313 -15.83 -10.39 -9.35
C LEU A 313 -15.56 -11.31 -8.15
N VAL A 314 -16.41 -12.33 -7.94
CA VAL A 314 -16.20 -13.32 -6.88
C VAL A 314 -14.89 -14.09 -7.11
N ARG A 315 -14.61 -14.52 -8.33
CA ARG A 315 -13.36 -15.22 -8.67
C ARG A 315 -12.13 -14.32 -8.46
N ARG A 316 -12.24 -13.04 -8.80
CA ARG A 316 -11.18 -12.04 -8.62
C ARG A 316 -10.77 -11.88 -7.16
N SER A 317 -11.67 -12.07 -6.19
CA SER A 317 -11.34 -12.00 -4.76
C SER A 317 -10.56 -13.22 -4.24
N ILE A 318 -10.50 -14.33 -4.97
CA ILE A 318 -9.83 -15.56 -4.54
C ILE A 318 -8.32 -15.53 -4.84
N GLU A 319 -7.89 -14.84 -5.88
CA GLU A 319 -6.46 -14.77 -6.22
C GLU A 319 -5.62 -14.08 -5.14
N PRO A 320 -6.02 -12.93 -4.55
CA PRO A 320 -5.32 -12.36 -3.41
C PRO A 320 -5.23 -13.31 -2.20
N CYS A 321 -6.24 -14.17 -1.98
CA CYS A 321 -6.18 -15.17 -0.91
C CYS A 321 -5.04 -16.18 -1.14
N ARG A 322 -4.85 -16.61 -2.39
CA ARG A 322 -3.75 -17.51 -2.78
C ARG A 322 -2.40 -16.84 -2.56
N THR A 323 -2.27 -15.58 -2.98
CA THR A 323 -1.04 -14.80 -2.81
C THR A 323 -0.70 -14.60 -1.33
N ALA A 324 -1.66 -14.20 -0.50
CA ALA A 324 -1.44 -14.00 0.93
C ALA A 324 -1.00 -15.30 1.64
N LEU A 325 -1.58 -16.45 1.28
CA LEU A 325 -1.16 -17.75 1.82
C LEU A 325 0.27 -18.10 1.40
N ASN A 326 0.62 -17.88 0.13
CA ASN A 326 1.97 -18.14 -0.36
C ASN A 326 3.00 -17.24 0.34
N ASP A 327 2.70 -15.96 0.51
CA ASP A 327 3.55 -14.99 1.22
C ASP A 327 3.73 -15.36 2.70
N ALA A 328 2.69 -15.91 3.34
CA ALA A 328 2.76 -16.44 4.70
C ALA A 328 3.45 -17.81 4.79
N GLY A 329 3.82 -18.44 3.66
CA GLY A 329 4.39 -19.79 3.63
C GLY A 329 3.40 -20.89 4.06
N LEU A 330 2.10 -20.64 3.89
CA LEU A 330 1.01 -21.50 4.34
C LEU A 330 0.18 -22.05 3.17
N ARG A 331 -0.48 -23.18 3.42
CA ARG A 331 -1.53 -23.71 2.54
C ARG A 331 -2.91 -23.37 3.13
N ALA A 332 -3.94 -23.41 2.34
CA ALA A 332 -5.32 -23.20 2.79
C ALA A 332 -5.72 -24.15 3.94
N SER A 333 -5.17 -25.39 3.94
CA SER A 333 -5.38 -26.39 5.02
C SER A 333 -4.75 -26.00 6.36
N ASP A 334 -3.73 -25.15 6.36
CA ASP A 334 -2.97 -24.74 7.54
C ASP A 334 -3.65 -23.58 8.28
N VAL A 335 -4.66 -22.97 7.66
CA VAL A 335 -5.54 -21.97 8.28
C VAL A 335 -6.56 -22.69 9.16
N ASP A 336 -6.68 -22.31 10.41
CA ASP A 336 -7.60 -22.95 11.37
C ASP A 336 -9.04 -22.46 11.17
N GLU A 337 -9.22 -21.16 10.99
CA GLU A 337 -10.52 -20.52 10.87
C GLU A 337 -10.53 -19.41 9.82
N VAL A 338 -11.69 -19.17 9.22
CA VAL A 338 -11.92 -18.08 8.26
C VAL A 338 -13.00 -17.16 8.81
N ILE A 339 -12.68 -15.88 8.93
CA ILE A 339 -13.58 -14.81 9.39
C ILE A 339 -14.02 -13.99 8.19
N LEU A 340 -15.30 -13.79 8.04
CA LEU A 340 -15.88 -12.92 7.02
C LEU A 340 -16.19 -11.55 7.60
N VAL A 341 -15.70 -10.52 6.93
CA VAL A 341 -15.88 -9.10 7.27
C VAL A 341 -16.39 -8.36 6.05
N GLY A 342 -17.09 -7.25 6.29
CA GLY A 342 -17.70 -6.46 5.23
C GLY A 342 -19.05 -6.97 4.75
N GLY A 343 -19.97 -6.06 4.46
CA GLY A 343 -21.37 -6.38 4.13
C GLY A 343 -21.55 -7.24 2.88
N GLN A 344 -20.63 -7.17 1.91
CA GLN A 344 -20.69 -7.95 0.67
C GLN A 344 -20.43 -9.45 0.91
N THR A 345 -19.78 -9.83 2.01
CA THR A 345 -19.58 -11.24 2.40
C THR A 345 -20.87 -11.97 2.79
N ARG A 346 -21.98 -11.24 2.99
CA ARG A 346 -23.32 -11.83 3.22
C ARG A 346 -23.86 -12.55 1.99
N MET A 347 -23.32 -12.29 0.80
CA MET A 347 -23.76 -12.93 -0.44
C MET A 347 -23.42 -14.43 -0.44
N PRO A 348 -24.40 -15.34 -0.67
CA PRO A 348 -24.17 -16.78 -0.63
C PRO A 348 -23.07 -17.27 -1.57
N LYS A 349 -22.97 -16.70 -2.78
CA LYS A 349 -21.93 -17.06 -3.76
C LYS A 349 -20.52 -16.75 -3.26
N VAL A 350 -20.33 -15.63 -2.53
CA VAL A 350 -19.06 -15.28 -1.90
C VAL A 350 -18.71 -16.29 -0.82
N GLN A 351 -19.66 -16.59 0.09
CA GLN A 351 -19.44 -17.58 1.16
C GLN A 351 -19.08 -18.96 0.60
N GLN A 352 -19.76 -19.38 -0.47
CA GLN A 352 -19.46 -20.63 -1.15
C GLN A 352 -18.05 -20.65 -1.72
N ALA A 353 -17.64 -19.61 -2.45
CA ALA A 353 -16.31 -19.52 -3.04
C ALA A 353 -15.19 -19.55 -1.99
N VAL A 354 -15.40 -18.86 -0.87
CA VAL A 354 -14.46 -18.86 0.27
C VAL A 354 -14.39 -20.25 0.92
N SER A 355 -15.55 -20.88 1.17
CA SER A 355 -15.59 -22.25 1.74
C SER A 355 -14.90 -23.27 0.82
N GLU A 356 -15.11 -23.19 -0.48
CA GLU A 356 -14.47 -24.05 -1.48
C GLU A 356 -12.96 -23.85 -1.50
N PHE A 357 -12.49 -22.60 -1.43
CA PHE A 357 -11.06 -22.27 -1.48
C PHE A 357 -10.30 -22.72 -0.22
N PHE A 358 -10.84 -22.43 0.98
CA PHE A 358 -10.18 -22.77 2.24
C PHE A 358 -10.50 -24.21 2.70
N GLY A 359 -11.46 -24.91 2.07
CA GLY A 359 -11.86 -26.27 2.43
C GLY A 359 -12.61 -26.35 3.77
N LYS A 360 -13.15 -25.22 4.25
CA LYS A 360 -13.90 -25.13 5.51
C LYS A 360 -14.92 -23.98 5.46
N ASP A 361 -15.99 -24.13 6.23
CA ASP A 361 -17.01 -23.08 6.32
C ASP A 361 -16.47 -21.88 7.09
N PRO A 362 -16.70 -20.65 6.58
CA PRO A 362 -16.38 -19.44 7.32
C PRO A 362 -17.20 -19.31 8.60
N ARG A 363 -16.64 -18.62 9.59
CA ARG A 363 -17.32 -18.30 10.85
C ARG A 363 -18.49 -17.37 10.61
N LYS A 364 -19.60 -17.62 11.35
CA LYS A 364 -20.85 -16.85 11.26
C LYS A 364 -21.25 -16.18 12.58
N ASP A 365 -20.44 -16.35 13.61
CA ASP A 365 -20.64 -15.78 14.95
C ASP A 365 -20.10 -14.35 15.10
N VAL A 366 -19.37 -13.87 14.11
CA VAL A 366 -18.88 -12.48 14.03
C VAL A 366 -19.83 -11.67 13.15
N ASN A 367 -20.29 -10.51 13.64
CA ASN A 367 -21.07 -9.59 12.79
C ASN A 367 -20.13 -8.86 11.83
N PRO A 368 -20.22 -9.12 10.51
CA PRO A 368 -19.29 -8.57 9.54
C PRO A 368 -19.35 -7.04 9.39
N ASP A 369 -20.40 -6.39 9.87
CA ASP A 369 -20.57 -4.94 9.79
C ASP A 369 -20.06 -4.21 11.06
N GLU A 370 -19.73 -4.95 12.13
CA GLU A 370 -19.39 -4.38 13.44
C GLU A 370 -18.00 -4.79 13.94
N ALA A 371 -17.48 -5.92 13.47
CA ALA A 371 -16.24 -6.51 13.96
C ALA A 371 -15.05 -5.54 13.92
N VAL A 372 -14.98 -4.75 12.86
CA VAL A 372 -13.90 -3.77 12.64
C VAL A 372 -13.96 -2.64 13.69
N ALA A 373 -15.14 -2.06 13.91
CA ALA A 373 -15.32 -1.01 14.92
C ALA A 373 -15.07 -1.53 16.35
N ILE A 374 -15.51 -2.76 16.64
CA ILE A 374 -15.25 -3.45 17.91
C ILE A 374 -13.74 -3.57 18.13
N GLY A 375 -13.00 -4.08 17.14
CA GLY A 375 -11.54 -4.21 17.24
C GLY A 375 -10.81 -2.86 17.38
N ALA A 376 -11.28 -1.82 16.69
CA ALA A 376 -10.77 -0.47 16.85
C ALA A 376 -11.01 0.06 18.27
N ALA A 377 -12.18 -0.22 18.87
CA ALA A 377 -12.49 0.16 20.26
C ALA A 377 -11.61 -0.61 21.27
N ILE A 378 -11.37 -1.91 21.04
CA ILE A 378 -10.45 -2.72 21.86
C ILE A 378 -9.05 -2.10 21.82
N GLN A 379 -8.56 -1.74 20.62
CA GLN A 379 -7.26 -1.06 20.47
C GLN A 379 -7.24 0.29 21.20
N GLY A 380 -8.35 1.04 21.18
CA GLY A 380 -8.52 2.25 21.99
C GLY A 380 -8.39 1.96 23.47
N GLY A 381 -9.00 0.88 23.97
CA GLY A 381 -8.89 0.42 25.34
C GLY A 381 -7.47 0.01 25.74
N VAL A 382 -6.72 -0.62 24.81
CA VAL A 382 -5.28 -0.93 25.02
C VAL A 382 -4.48 0.36 25.20
N LEU A 383 -4.69 1.35 24.33
CA LEU A 383 -4.01 2.64 24.40
C LEU A 383 -4.38 3.46 25.64
N ALA A 384 -5.62 3.33 26.13
CA ALA A 384 -6.07 3.95 27.37
C ALA A 384 -5.59 3.22 28.64
N GLY A 385 -5.11 1.96 28.50
CA GLY A 385 -4.74 1.09 29.62
C GLY A 385 -5.93 0.36 30.28
N ASP A 386 -7.11 0.44 29.68
CA ASP A 386 -8.33 -0.26 30.13
C ASP A 386 -8.29 -1.75 29.78
N VAL A 387 -7.63 -2.10 28.68
CA VAL A 387 -7.34 -3.46 28.24
C VAL A 387 -5.86 -3.71 28.40
N LYS A 388 -5.50 -4.76 29.10
CA LYS A 388 -4.11 -5.19 29.29
C LYS A 388 -3.87 -6.48 28.54
N ASP A 389 -2.62 -6.77 28.30
CA ASP A 389 -2.18 -8.08 27.82
C ASP A 389 -2.61 -8.36 26.35
N VAL A 390 -2.55 -7.32 25.48
CA VAL A 390 -2.77 -7.45 24.03
C VAL A 390 -1.65 -6.75 23.28
N LEU A 391 -0.92 -7.51 22.47
CA LEU A 391 0.10 -7.02 21.53
C LEU A 391 -0.39 -7.18 20.11
N LEU A 392 -0.34 -6.10 19.34
CA LEU A 392 -0.73 -6.07 17.93
C LEU A 392 0.47 -5.77 17.05
N LEU A 393 0.80 -6.70 16.13
CA LEU A 393 1.86 -6.58 15.16
C LEU A 393 1.28 -6.65 13.75
N ASP A 394 1.45 -5.57 13.00
CA ASP A 394 1.01 -5.45 11.60
C ASP A 394 2.21 -5.53 10.66
N VAL A 395 1.99 -5.55 9.34
CA VAL A 395 3.07 -5.67 8.35
C VAL A 395 2.95 -4.63 7.24
N THR A 396 4.09 -4.35 6.58
CA THR A 396 4.10 -3.52 5.38
C THR A 396 3.54 -4.32 4.19
N PRO A 397 2.69 -3.74 3.33
CA PRO A 397 2.14 -4.45 2.18
C PRO A 397 3.14 -4.63 1.03
N LEU A 398 4.14 -3.74 0.92
CA LEU A 398 5.15 -3.72 -0.14
C LEU A 398 6.52 -3.36 0.39
N SER A 399 7.57 -3.78 -0.34
CA SER A 399 8.96 -3.39 -0.07
C SER A 399 9.17 -1.89 -0.28
N LEU A 400 10.03 -1.31 0.56
CA LEU A 400 10.45 0.08 0.54
C LEU A 400 11.97 0.16 0.34
N GLY A 401 12.42 1.10 -0.46
CA GLY A 401 13.84 1.27 -0.74
C GLY A 401 14.13 2.51 -1.56
N ILE A 402 15.30 2.55 -2.17
CA ILE A 402 15.76 3.67 -2.99
C ILE A 402 16.27 3.21 -4.35
N GLU A 403 16.29 4.16 -5.30
CA GLU A 403 17.01 3.99 -6.56
C GLU A 403 18.52 4.13 -6.33
N THR A 404 19.27 3.15 -6.81
CA THR A 404 20.73 3.14 -6.77
C THR A 404 21.33 3.20 -8.18
N LEU A 405 22.68 3.23 -8.25
CA LEU A 405 23.40 3.36 -9.50
C LEU A 405 22.94 2.33 -10.54
N GLY A 406 22.68 2.81 -11.76
CA GLY A 406 22.19 1.98 -12.85
C GLY A 406 20.67 1.82 -12.91
N GLY A 407 19.91 2.53 -12.06
CA GLY A 407 18.44 2.46 -12.03
C GLY A 407 17.90 1.20 -11.34
N VAL A 408 18.68 0.63 -10.42
CA VAL A 408 18.29 -0.53 -9.62
C VAL A 408 17.49 -0.09 -8.41
N PHE A 409 16.45 -0.83 -8.07
CA PHE A 409 15.71 -0.67 -6.82
C PHE A 409 16.37 -1.50 -5.72
N THR A 410 16.96 -0.82 -4.75
CA THR A 410 17.57 -1.45 -3.57
C THR A 410 16.58 -1.40 -2.43
N LYS A 411 16.09 -2.57 -2.02
CA LYS A 411 15.15 -2.72 -0.92
C LYS A 411 15.86 -2.53 0.42
N ILE A 412 15.28 -1.73 1.30
CA ILE A 412 15.76 -1.51 2.68
C ILE A 412 14.80 -2.15 3.68
N ILE A 413 13.50 -2.14 3.37
CA ILE A 413 12.47 -2.86 4.12
C ILE A 413 11.73 -3.77 3.13
N GLU A 414 11.72 -5.06 3.38
CA GLU A 414 11.00 -6.04 2.57
C GLU A 414 9.48 -6.01 2.85
N LYS A 415 8.67 -6.42 1.86
CA LYS A 415 7.23 -6.63 2.07
C LYS A 415 6.98 -7.61 3.23
N ASN A 416 5.85 -7.47 3.88
CA ASN A 416 5.46 -8.29 5.05
C ASN A 416 6.43 -8.18 6.25
N THR A 417 7.22 -7.09 6.33
CA THR A 417 7.99 -6.79 7.54
C THR A 417 7.06 -6.23 8.61
N THR A 418 7.15 -6.78 9.82
CA THR A 418 6.36 -6.33 10.98
C THR A 418 6.62 -4.86 11.31
N VAL A 419 5.56 -4.09 11.56
CA VAL A 419 5.61 -2.67 11.94
C VAL A 419 5.11 -2.47 13.39
N PRO A 420 5.66 -1.49 14.13
CA PRO A 420 6.64 -0.49 13.71
C PRO A 420 8.03 -1.08 13.49
N THR A 421 8.77 -0.53 12.52
CA THR A 421 10.12 -1.02 12.20
C THR A 421 11.03 0.12 11.75
N LYS A 422 12.33 -0.10 11.91
CA LYS A 422 13.35 0.81 11.41
C LYS A 422 14.49 0.03 10.79
N ALA A 423 14.86 0.39 9.58
CA ALA A 423 16.01 -0.17 8.87
C ALA A 423 16.85 0.93 8.27
N SER A 424 18.15 0.71 8.17
CA SER A 424 19.07 1.65 7.54
C SER A 424 20.13 0.92 6.74
N GLN A 425 20.61 1.58 5.69
CA GLN A 425 21.68 1.08 4.86
C GLN A 425 22.61 2.23 4.46
N THR A 426 23.91 1.94 4.37
CA THR A 426 24.92 2.94 4.00
C THR A 426 25.21 2.85 2.52
N PHE A 427 25.15 4.00 1.85
CA PHE A 427 25.42 4.19 0.42
C PHE A 427 26.60 5.15 0.26
N SER A 428 27.08 5.31 -0.96
CA SER A 428 28.16 6.24 -1.27
C SER A 428 27.86 7.07 -2.53
N THR A 429 28.77 7.96 -2.89
CA THR A 429 28.69 8.78 -4.10
C THR A 429 29.09 7.98 -5.34
N ALA A 430 28.42 8.24 -6.46
CA ALA A 430 28.70 7.61 -7.75
C ALA A 430 29.85 8.29 -8.53
N ASP A 431 30.06 9.59 -8.27
CA ASP A 431 31.07 10.42 -8.97
C ASP A 431 32.08 11.03 -8.01
N ASP A 432 33.28 11.33 -8.53
CA ASP A 432 34.32 12.04 -7.78
C ASP A 432 33.88 13.48 -7.47
N ASN A 433 34.19 13.94 -6.26
CA ASN A 433 33.90 15.29 -5.78
C ASN A 433 32.40 15.67 -5.81
N GLN A 434 31.51 14.70 -5.74
CA GLN A 434 30.08 14.91 -5.68
C GLN A 434 29.67 15.59 -4.35
N SER A 435 29.06 16.77 -4.43
CA SER A 435 28.69 17.59 -3.26
C SER A 435 27.26 17.42 -2.78
N ALA A 436 26.45 16.63 -3.52
CA ALA A 436 25.07 16.30 -3.20
C ALA A 436 24.71 14.90 -3.72
N VAL A 437 23.79 14.23 -3.05
CA VAL A 437 23.16 12.98 -3.52
C VAL A 437 21.66 13.16 -3.56
N THR A 438 21.03 12.71 -4.64
CA THR A 438 19.57 12.65 -4.74
C THR A 438 19.10 11.29 -4.21
N VAL A 439 18.26 11.31 -3.19
CA VAL A 439 17.60 10.12 -2.67
C VAL A 439 16.22 10.01 -3.32
N HIS A 440 16.03 8.99 -4.14
CA HIS A 440 14.76 8.68 -4.78
C HIS A 440 14.11 7.49 -4.07
N VAL A 441 13.10 7.78 -3.24
CA VAL A 441 12.38 6.80 -2.43
C VAL A 441 11.33 6.11 -3.27
N LEU A 442 11.34 4.78 -3.24
CA LEU A 442 10.49 3.93 -4.05
C LEU A 442 9.76 2.89 -3.20
N GLN A 443 8.61 2.46 -3.69
CA GLN A 443 7.82 1.36 -3.14
C GLN A 443 7.42 0.40 -4.26
N GLY A 444 7.55 -0.91 -4.03
CA GLY A 444 7.20 -1.94 -5.01
C GLY A 444 8.10 -3.17 -4.94
N GLU A 445 7.99 -4.05 -5.94
CA GLU A 445 8.69 -5.34 -5.96
C GLU A 445 9.62 -5.52 -7.17
N ARG A 446 9.63 -4.58 -8.14
CA ARG A 446 10.45 -4.69 -9.34
C ARG A 446 11.90 -4.31 -9.07
N GLU A 447 12.85 -5.07 -9.60
CA GLU A 447 14.30 -4.77 -9.54
C GLU A 447 14.66 -3.44 -10.22
N GLN A 448 13.95 -3.08 -11.28
CA GLN A 448 14.16 -1.81 -11.97
C GLN A 448 13.38 -0.69 -11.30
N ALA A 449 14.10 0.36 -10.86
CA ALA A 449 13.55 1.50 -10.14
C ALA A 449 12.36 2.16 -10.85
N ARG A 450 12.43 2.30 -12.17
CA ARG A 450 11.40 2.97 -13.01
C ARG A 450 10.03 2.30 -12.99
N TYR A 451 9.95 1.02 -12.60
CA TYR A 451 8.71 0.28 -12.55
C TYR A 451 8.09 0.25 -11.15
N ASN A 452 8.75 0.86 -10.17
CA ASN A 452 8.24 1.02 -8.82
C ASN A 452 7.65 2.40 -8.62
N LYS A 453 6.81 2.55 -7.61
CA LYS A 453 6.20 3.85 -7.28
C LYS A 453 7.20 4.78 -6.64
N SER A 454 7.32 5.97 -7.20
CA SER A 454 8.03 7.08 -6.57
C SER A 454 7.21 7.66 -5.42
N LEU A 455 7.72 7.55 -4.19
CA LEU A 455 7.11 8.15 -3.00
C LEU A 455 7.64 9.54 -2.73
N ALA A 456 8.95 9.75 -2.89
CA ALA A 456 9.60 11.03 -2.70
C ALA A 456 10.93 11.10 -3.46
N ARG A 457 11.35 12.33 -3.76
CA ARG A 457 12.70 12.62 -4.24
C ARG A 457 13.21 13.84 -3.52
N PHE A 458 14.41 13.76 -2.94
CA PHE A 458 15.03 14.86 -2.21
C PHE A 458 16.55 14.79 -2.28
N ASP A 459 17.22 15.94 -2.08
CA ASP A 459 18.66 16.05 -2.16
C ASP A 459 19.28 16.23 -0.77
N LEU A 460 20.29 15.41 -0.47
CA LEU A 460 21.22 15.67 0.62
C LEU A 460 22.40 16.46 0.06
N THR A 461 22.53 17.70 0.48
CA THR A 461 23.57 18.63 0.00
C THR A 461 24.67 18.86 1.01
N GLY A 462 25.82 19.36 0.53
CA GLY A 462 26.96 19.75 1.37
C GLY A 462 27.77 18.57 1.87
N ILE A 463 27.83 17.52 1.08
CA ILE A 463 28.79 16.43 1.20
C ILE A 463 30.19 17.00 0.88
N GLU A 464 31.20 16.65 1.68
CA GLU A 464 32.57 17.08 1.40
C GLU A 464 33.11 16.43 0.11
N PRO A 465 33.74 17.19 -0.79
CA PRO A 465 34.36 16.62 -1.97
C PRO A 465 35.35 15.51 -1.61
N ALA A 466 35.15 14.33 -2.17
CA ALA A 466 36.01 13.17 -1.97
C ALA A 466 35.94 12.27 -3.22
N PRO A 467 36.87 11.33 -3.40
CA PRO A 467 36.73 10.30 -4.42
C PRO A 467 35.40 9.53 -4.25
N ARG A 468 34.81 9.09 -5.37
CA ARG A 468 33.61 8.25 -5.35
C ARG A 468 33.80 7.01 -4.46
N GLY A 469 32.79 6.53 -3.84
CA GLY A 469 32.82 5.39 -2.91
C GLY A 469 33.33 5.74 -1.50
N MET A 470 33.93 6.92 -1.26
CA MET A 470 34.47 7.32 0.05
C MET A 470 33.43 7.96 0.99
N PRO A 471 32.52 8.85 0.54
CA PRO A 471 31.47 9.37 1.41
C PRO A 471 30.52 8.27 1.89
N GLN A 472 30.12 8.32 3.15
CA GLN A 472 29.19 7.36 3.75
C GLN A 472 27.86 8.06 4.02
N ILE A 473 26.86 7.74 3.20
CA ILE A 473 25.52 8.29 3.28
C ILE A 473 24.58 7.22 3.84
N GLU A 474 24.17 7.37 5.08
CA GLU A 474 23.21 6.48 5.70
C GLU A 474 21.79 6.91 5.30
N VAL A 475 21.04 6.01 4.70
CA VAL A 475 19.63 6.18 4.41
C VAL A 475 18.84 5.27 5.35
N SER A 476 17.99 5.85 6.17
CA SER A 476 17.15 5.12 7.13
C SER A 476 15.68 5.31 6.81
N PHE A 477 14.94 4.22 6.91
CA PHE A 477 13.48 4.15 6.85
C PHE A 477 12.96 3.85 8.25
N ASP A 478 11.99 4.61 8.70
CA ASP A 478 11.34 4.48 9.99
C ASP A 478 9.83 4.44 9.74
N ILE A 479 9.20 3.28 9.99
CA ILE A 479 7.76 3.08 9.82
C ILE A 479 7.15 3.06 11.22
N ASP A 480 6.24 3.99 11.47
CA ASP A 480 5.55 4.06 12.75
C ASP A 480 4.44 2.99 12.89
N ALA A 481 3.82 2.93 14.07
CA ALA A 481 2.73 1.99 14.34
C ALA A 481 1.47 2.24 13.48
N ASN A 482 1.36 3.37 12.79
CA ASN A 482 0.28 3.69 11.86
C ASN A 482 0.62 3.28 10.41
N GLY A 483 1.83 2.77 10.18
CA GLY A 483 2.36 2.46 8.84
C GLY A 483 2.86 3.68 8.08
N ILE A 484 3.05 4.84 8.75
CA ILE A 484 3.55 6.06 8.11
C ILE A 484 5.07 6.01 8.03
N VAL A 485 5.60 6.29 6.84
CA VAL A 485 7.02 6.16 6.50
C VAL A 485 7.75 7.49 6.63
N HIS A 486 8.83 7.48 7.38
CA HIS A 486 9.80 8.58 7.48
C HIS A 486 11.13 8.12 6.87
N VAL A 487 11.70 8.90 5.97
CA VAL A 487 13.00 8.61 5.36
C VAL A 487 13.99 9.70 5.73
N THR A 488 15.17 9.27 6.19
CA THR A 488 16.26 10.18 6.57
C THR A 488 17.50 9.79 5.81
N ALA A 489 18.15 10.77 5.17
CA ALA A 489 19.50 10.62 4.62
C ALA A 489 20.49 11.44 5.43
N LYS A 490 21.61 10.84 5.83
CA LYS A 490 22.62 11.46 6.69
C LYS A 490 24.04 11.17 6.20
N ASP A 491 24.82 12.20 6.00
CA ASP A 491 26.26 12.06 5.80
C ASP A 491 26.93 11.77 7.15
N LYS A 492 27.51 10.57 7.31
CA LYS A 492 28.16 10.14 8.55
C LYS A 492 29.38 10.98 8.93
N LYS A 493 30.07 11.57 7.95
CA LYS A 493 31.28 12.38 8.18
C LYS A 493 30.93 13.80 8.64
N THR A 494 30.04 14.48 7.93
CA THR A 494 29.68 15.88 8.23
C THR A 494 28.55 15.99 9.24
N GLY A 495 27.80 14.93 9.46
CA GLY A 495 26.61 14.93 10.30
C GLY A 495 25.41 15.66 9.66
N LYS A 496 25.54 16.13 8.41
CA LYS A 496 24.43 16.75 7.68
C LYS A 496 23.36 15.72 7.40
N GLU A 497 22.12 16.14 7.63
CA GLU A 497 20.95 15.28 7.58
C GLU A 497 19.80 15.96 6.85
N GLN A 498 19.08 15.22 6.02
CA GLN A 498 17.81 15.61 5.42
C GLN A 498 16.77 14.55 5.75
N LYS A 499 15.70 14.96 6.42
CA LYS A 499 14.57 14.10 6.76
C LYS A 499 13.35 14.48 5.92
N VAL A 500 12.66 13.50 5.38
CA VAL A 500 11.41 13.66 4.64
C VAL A 500 10.37 12.72 5.23
N GLU A 501 9.23 13.28 5.59
CA GLU A 501 8.01 12.53 5.85
C GLU A 501 7.29 12.32 4.52
N ILE A 502 6.95 11.08 4.22
CA ILE A 502 6.19 10.78 3.00
C ILE A 502 4.77 11.33 3.20
N LYS A 503 4.46 12.44 2.56
CA LYS A 503 3.15 13.12 2.70
C LYS A 503 2.16 12.61 1.66
N ALA A 504 0.86 12.69 2.02
CA ALA A 504 -0.25 12.42 1.11
C ALA A 504 -0.09 13.13 -0.24
N GLY A 505 -0.10 12.39 -1.32
CA GLY A 505 0.10 12.89 -2.69
C GLY A 505 0.97 12.01 -3.57
N SER A 506 1.60 10.97 -3.00
CA SER A 506 2.47 10.01 -3.70
C SER A 506 1.91 8.58 -3.71
N GLY A 507 0.62 8.40 -3.39
CA GLY A 507 0.04 7.09 -3.16
C GLY A 507 -0.06 6.20 -4.40
N LEU A 508 0.21 4.90 -4.22
CA LEU A 508 -0.09 3.85 -5.18
C LEU A 508 -1.57 3.51 -5.13
N SER A 509 -2.17 3.29 -6.29
CA SER A 509 -3.40 2.53 -6.39
C SER A 509 -3.09 1.04 -6.18
N GLU A 510 -4.05 0.25 -5.81
CA GLU A 510 -3.86 -1.17 -5.58
C GLU A 510 -3.76 -1.98 -6.87
N GLU A 511 -4.44 -1.58 -7.95
CA GLU A 511 -4.17 -2.16 -9.27
C GLU A 511 -2.69 -1.95 -9.63
N GLU A 512 -2.11 -0.81 -9.24
CA GLU A 512 -0.67 -0.58 -9.38
C GLU A 512 0.14 -1.49 -8.46
N ILE A 513 -0.29 -1.74 -7.22
CA ILE A 513 0.38 -2.66 -6.29
C ILE A 513 0.29 -4.09 -6.80
N GLN A 514 -0.90 -4.58 -7.13
CA GLN A 514 -1.09 -5.93 -7.69
C GLN A 514 -0.40 -6.09 -9.03
N LYS A 515 -0.47 -5.08 -9.89
CA LYS A 515 0.27 -5.07 -11.13
C LYS A 515 1.76 -5.13 -10.89
N MET A 516 2.30 -4.39 -9.92
CA MET A 516 3.71 -4.43 -9.56
C MET A 516 4.13 -5.80 -9.04
N VAL A 517 3.34 -6.44 -8.17
CA VAL A 517 3.62 -7.79 -7.68
C VAL A 517 3.54 -8.81 -8.82
N SER A 518 2.47 -8.76 -9.62
CA SER A 518 2.30 -9.66 -10.77
C SER A 518 3.35 -9.42 -11.86
N ASP A 519 3.67 -8.16 -12.15
CA ASP A 519 4.72 -7.79 -13.10
C ASP A 519 6.11 -8.19 -12.58
N ALA A 520 6.35 -8.12 -11.28
CA ALA A 520 7.59 -8.59 -10.66
C ALA A 520 7.76 -10.11 -10.83
N GLU A 521 6.69 -10.89 -10.59
CA GLU A 521 6.71 -12.34 -10.81
C GLU A 521 6.87 -12.69 -12.29
N ALA A 522 6.10 -12.03 -13.17
CA ALA A 522 6.14 -12.29 -14.62
C ALA A 522 7.46 -11.89 -15.27
N ASN A 523 8.15 -10.89 -14.73
CA ASN A 523 9.40 -10.36 -15.28
C ASN A 523 10.65 -10.73 -14.46
N ARG A 524 10.51 -11.65 -13.49
CA ARG A 524 11.59 -12.01 -12.56
C ARG A 524 12.90 -12.40 -13.26
N GLU A 525 12.82 -13.19 -14.35
CA GLU A 525 14.00 -13.56 -15.11
C GLU A 525 14.63 -12.39 -15.88
N GLU A 526 13.80 -11.46 -16.36
CA GLU A 526 14.26 -10.25 -17.06
C GLU A 526 14.92 -9.29 -16.08
N ASP A 527 14.30 -9.09 -14.92
CA ASP A 527 14.82 -8.22 -13.85
C ASP A 527 16.13 -8.78 -13.28
N GLN A 528 16.24 -10.09 -13.10
CA GLN A 528 17.50 -10.73 -12.67
C GLN A 528 18.63 -10.51 -13.69
N LYS A 529 18.34 -10.70 -14.99
CA LYS A 529 19.31 -10.43 -16.07
C LYS A 529 19.71 -8.95 -16.10
N PHE A 530 18.74 -8.06 -15.89
CA PHE A 530 19.01 -6.63 -15.80
C PHE A 530 19.93 -6.30 -14.62
N HIS A 531 19.63 -6.84 -13.43
CA HIS A 531 20.46 -6.65 -12.23
C HIS A 531 21.89 -7.14 -12.46
N GLU A 532 22.07 -8.35 -13.00
CA GLU A 532 23.39 -8.91 -13.32
C GLU A 532 24.16 -8.07 -14.36
N LEU A 533 23.47 -7.53 -15.37
CA LEU A 533 24.06 -6.65 -16.38
C LEU A 533 24.52 -5.33 -15.75
N VAL A 534 23.70 -4.74 -14.87
CA VAL A 534 24.05 -3.49 -14.17
C VAL A 534 25.24 -3.71 -13.24
N GLN A 535 25.31 -4.81 -12.50
CA GLN A 535 26.47 -5.16 -11.68
C GLN A 535 27.73 -5.27 -12.52
N ALA A 536 27.69 -5.98 -13.64
CA ALA A 536 28.84 -6.10 -14.54
C ALA A 536 29.31 -4.73 -15.08
N ARG A 537 28.36 -3.86 -15.44
CA ARG A 537 28.68 -2.49 -15.89
C ARG A 537 29.32 -1.65 -14.77
N ASN A 538 28.79 -1.72 -13.55
CA ASN A 538 29.30 -0.97 -12.40
C ASN A 538 30.72 -1.44 -12.02
N GLN A 539 30.98 -2.75 -12.04
CA GLN A 539 32.33 -3.31 -11.83
C GLN A 539 33.29 -2.88 -12.92
N ALA A 540 32.86 -2.93 -14.18
CA ALA A 540 33.68 -2.47 -15.32
C ALA A 540 34.01 -0.99 -15.22
N ASP A 541 33.08 -0.14 -14.82
CA ASP A 541 33.31 1.29 -14.63
C ASP A 541 34.30 1.57 -13.51
N SER A 542 34.20 0.83 -12.38
CA SER A 542 35.15 0.93 -11.28
C SER A 542 36.55 0.51 -11.71
N LEU A 543 36.68 -0.54 -12.50
CA LEU A 543 37.95 -1.01 -13.03
C LEU A 543 38.57 -0.01 -14.00
N ILE A 544 37.77 0.61 -14.88
CA ILE A 544 38.25 1.70 -15.77
C ILE A 544 38.73 2.89 -14.96
N HIS A 545 38.00 3.27 -13.91
CA HIS A 545 38.41 4.40 -13.05
C HIS A 545 39.74 4.11 -12.36
N ALA A 546 39.88 2.91 -11.78
CA ALA A 546 41.15 2.49 -11.14
C ALA A 546 42.32 2.48 -12.14
N ALA A 547 42.07 1.96 -13.36
CA ALA A 547 43.08 1.93 -14.43
C ALA A 547 43.56 3.33 -14.81
N ARG A 548 42.61 4.25 -15.01
CA ARG A 548 42.94 5.66 -15.36
C ARG A 548 43.65 6.39 -14.22
N SER A 549 43.27 6.14 -12.95
CA SER A 549 43.97 6.71 -11.79
C SER A 549 45.41 6.21 -11.73
N THR A 550 45.65 4.92 -11.94
CA THR A 550 46.98 4.32 -11.96
C THR A 550 47.85 4.90 -13.08
N ILE A 551 47.31 5.04 -14.30
CA ILE A 551 48.00 5.63 -15.42
C ILE A 551 48.34 7.10 -15.13
N LYS A 552 47.41 7.86 -14.53
CA LYS A 552 47.64 9.27 -14.20
C LYS A 552 48.69 9.48 -13.11
N GLU A 553 48.69 8.63 -12.08
CA GLU A 553 49.60 8.79 -10.92
C GLU A 553 51.00 8.26 -11.18
N GLN A 554 51.14 7.26 -12.01
CA GLN A 554 52.40 6.55 -12.22
C GLN A 554 52.90 6.61 -13.67
N GLY A 555 52.17 7.27 -14.58
CA GLY A 555 52.46 7.26 -16.02
C GLY A 555 53.88 7.61 -16.42
N ASP A 556 54.52 8.56 -15.72
CA ASP A 556 55.92 8.95 -15.96
C ASP A 556 56.95 7.83 -15.67
N LYS A 557 56.54 6.78 -14.93
CA LYS A 557 57.36 5.63 -14.53
C LYS A 557 57.06 4.36 -15.30
N LEU A 558 56.01 4.38 -16.12
CA LEU A 558 55.50 3.22 -16.81
C LEU A 558 55.96 3.16 -18.27
N PRO A 559 56.23 1.96 -18.83
CA PRO A 559 56.56 1.82 -20.25
C PRO A 559 55.38 2.24 -21.14
N GLY A 560 55.65 3.07 -22.14
CA GLY A 560 54.62 3.58 -23.05
C GLY A 560 53.78 2.49 -23.75
N GLU A 561 54.41 1.32 -24.01
CA GLU A 561 53.71 0.16 -24.61
C GLU A 561 52.68 -0.45 -23.67
N ALA A 562 52.96 -0.53 -22.36
CA ALA A 562 52.03 -1.03 -21.34
C ALA A 562 50.87 -0.06 -21.11
N ILE A 563 51.13 1.26 -21.14
CA ILE A 563 50.09 2.29 -21.06
C ILE A 563 49.16 2.17 -22.28
N GLY A 564 49.71 2.05 -23.49
CA GLY A 564 48.92 1.91 -24.70
C GLY A 564 48.04 0.63 -24.72
N ALA A 565 48.54 -0.47 -24.16
CA ALA A 565 47.77 -1.69 -24.02
C ALA A 565 46.58 -1.52 -23.02
N ALA A 566 46.82 -0.86 -21.88
CA ALA A 566 45.76 -0.57 -20.91
C ALA A 566 44.70 0.41 -21.47
N GLU A 567 45.11 1.47 -22.16
CA GLU A 567 44.18 2.41 -22.83
C GLU A 567 43.33 1.75 -23.91
N ALA A 568 43.91 0.82 -24.69
CA ALA A 568 43.18 0.03 -25.68
C ALA A 568 42.13 -0.87 -24.99
N ALA A 569 42.52 -1.54 -23.89
CA ALA A 569 41.59 -2.39 -23.11
C ALA A 569 40.45 -1.56 -22.48
N ILE A 570 40.74 -0.37 -21.95
CA ILE A 570 39.72 0.58 -21.44
C ILE A 570 38.73 0.93 -22.58
N SER A 571 39.20 1.31 -23.75
CA SER A 571 38.34 1.70 -24.88
C SER A 571 37.46 0.55 -25.36
N GLU A 572 37.97 -0.68 -25.36
CA GLU A 572 37.19 -1.88 -25.70
C GLU A 572 36.15 -2.19 -24.65
N LEU A 573 36.46 -2.04 -23.37
CA LEU A 573 35.53 -2.23 -22.26
C LEU A 573 34.42 -1.16 -22.27
N GLU A 574 34.74 0.11 -22.47
CA GLU A 574 33.78 1.20 -22.63
C GLU A 574 32.82 0.97 -23.82
N THR A 575 33.28 0.31 -24.86
CA THR A 575 32.47 -0.04 -26.01
C THR A 575 31.54 -1.20 -25.67
N ALA A 576 32.01 -2.23 -24.97
CA ALA A 576 31.22 -3.36 -24.53
C ALA A 576 30.12 -2.94 -23.53
N MET A 577 30.41 -1.99 -22.63
CA MET A 577 29.44 -1.45 -21.66
C MET A 577 28.23 -0.73 -22.27
N LYS A 578 28.33 -0.31 -23.53
CA LYS A 578 27.20 0.30 -24.27
C LYS A 578 26.21 -0.75 -24.80
N GLY A 579 26.63 -2.01 -24.89
CA GLY A 579 25.78 -3.13 -25.29
C GLY A 579 25.14 -3.83 -24.08
N ASP A 580 24.19 -4.74 -24.35
CA ASP A 580 23.44 -5.47 -23.32
C ASP A 580 23.96 -6.90 -23.10
N ASP A 581 25.18 -7.20 -23.55
CA ASP A 581 25.81 -8.52 -23.42
C ASP A 581 26.75 -8.54 -22.20
N LYS A 582 26.27 -9.05 -21.08
CA LYS A 582 27.01 -9.24 -19.83
C LYS A 582 28.32 -10.02 -20.06
N GLY A 583 28.27 -11.10 -20.86
CA GLY A 583 29.45 -11.93 -21.12
C GLY A 583 30.57 -11.18 -21.85
N GLN A 584 30.24 -10.26 -22.75
CA GLN A 584 31.21 -9.39 -23.39
C GLN A 584 31.84 -8.38 -22.41
N ILE A 585 31.03 -7.81 -21.51
CA ILE A 585 31.52 -6.88 -20.48
C ILE A 585 32.49 -7.60 -19.56
N GLU A 586 32.15 -8.76 -19.02
CA GLU A 586 33.01 -9.58 -18.15
C GLU A 586 34.31 -10.01 -18.85
N ALA A 587 34.26 -10.43 -20.11
CA ALA A 587 35.43 -10.81 -20.87
C ALA A 587 36.37 -9.62 -21.09
N LYS A 588 35.84 -8.41 -21.35
CA LYS A 588 36.65 -7.20 -21.52
C LYS A 588 37.15 -6.65 -20.18
N SER A 589 36.43 -6.82 -19.09
CA SER A 589 36.91 -6.52 -17.74
C SER A 589 38.13 -7.39 -17.39
N THR A 590 38.05 -8.70 -17.61
CA THR A 590 39.20 -9.61 -17.42
C THR A 590 40.40 -9.22 -18.28
N ALA A 591 40.20 -8.76 -19.51
CA ALA A 591 41.28 -8.28 -20.38
C ALA A 591 41.90 -7.01 -19.82
N LEU A 592 41.13 -6.09 -19.26
CA LEU A 592 41.66 -4.88 -18.62
C LEU A 592 42.43 -5.21 -17.34
N GLU A 593 41.94 -6.14 -16.50
CA GLU A 593 42.65 -6.64 -15.32
C GLU A 593 44.02 -7.22 -15.68
N GLN A 594 44.10 -8.03 -16.74
CA GLN A 594 45.36 -8.57 -17.24
C GLN A 594 46.31 -7.45 -17.72
N ALA A 595 45.79 -6.45 -18.42
CA ALA A 595 46.57 -5.29 -18.85
C ALA A 595 47.11 -4.48 -17.64
N LEU A 596 46.28 -4.31 -16.60
CA LEU A 596 46.70 -3.65 -15.35
C LEU A 596 47.76 -4.45 -14.59
N GLN A 597 47.63 -5.78 -14.52
CA GLN A 597 48.67 -6.65 -13.93
C GLN A 597 50.00 -6.51 -14.70
N GLY A 598 49.93 -6.49 -16.03
CA GLY A 598 51.10 -6.23 -16.88
C GLY A 598 51.73 -4.86 -16.64
N LEU A 599 50.87 -3.83 -16.45
CA LEU A 599 51.30 -2.47 -16.15
C LEU A 599 52.00 -2.38 -14.78
N MET A 600 51.46 -3.02 -13.74
CA MET A 600 52.06 -3.09 -12.41
C MET A 600 53.36 -3.92 -12.38
N ALA A 601 53.41 -5.04 -13.12
CA ALA A 601 54.62 -5.85 -13.23
C ALA A 601 55.77 -5.08 -13.92
N ALA A 602 55.45 -4.24 -14.90
CA ALA A 602 56.42 -3.39 -15.61
C ALA A 602 56.91 -2.18 -14.77
N ALA A 603 56.16 -1.81 -13.72
CA ALA A 603 56.52 -0.76 -12.77
C ALA A 603 57.51 -1.22 -11.69
N GLN A 604 57.69 -2.53 -11.50
CA GLN A 604 58.66 -3.05 -10.54
C GLN A 604 60.10 -2.97 -11.12
N PRO A 605 61.05 -2.39 -10.40
CA PRO A 605 62.43 -2.41 -10.85
C PRO A 605 62.94 -3.84 -10.97
N GLN A 606 63.48 -4.24 -12.12
CA GLN A 606 64.13 -5.54 -12.29
C GLN A 606 65.20 -5.72 -11.20
N PRO A 607 65.20 -6.84 -10.47
CA PRO A 607 66.27 -7.13 -9.54
C PRO A 607 67.57 -7.36 -10.33
N GLY A 608 68.52 -6.45 -10.16
CA GLY A 608 69.89 -6.66 -10.61
C GLY A 608 70.42 -7.96 -10.01
N GLU A 609 71.07 -8.79 -10.84
CA GLU A 609 71.75 -10.01 -10.44
C GLU A 609 72.76 -9.73 -9.29
N GLY A 610 72.53 -10.45 -8.17
CA GLY A 610 73.58 -10.59 -7.15
C GLY A 610 73.13 -10.35 -5.71
N ALA A 611 72.73 -11.39 -5.05
CA ALA A 611 73.20 -11.87 -3.75
C ALA A 611 72.18 -12.79 -3.09
N ALA A 612 72.64 -13.96 -2.71
CA ALA A 612 71.94 -15.04 -2.02
C ALA A 612 71.74 -14.76 -0.51
N PRO A 613 71.21 -15.70 0.28
CA PRO A 613 69.98 -15.48 1.04
C PRO A 613 70.23 -15.36 2.55
N GLY A 614 69.29 -14.83 3.26
CA GLY A 614 69.29 -14.91 4.72
C GLY A 614 68.15 -14.16 5.38
N GLY A 615 67.33 -14.91 6.10
CA GLY A 615 66.70 -14.43 7.31
C GLY A 615 65.18 -14.28 7.30
N GLU A 616 64.60 -15.22 7.98
CA GLU A 616 63.29 -15.39 8.52
C GLU A 616 62.50 -14.16 9.00
N GLY A 617 61.18 -14.22 8.81
CA GLY A 617 60.21 -13.87 9.85
C GLY A 617 59.56 -12.50 9.77
N GLY A 618 58.30 -12.44 9.38
CA GLY A 618 57.44 -11.28 9.61
C GLY A 618 56.08 -11.46 8.92
N THR A 619 55.14 -12.04 9.63
CA THR A 619 53.74 -12.06 9.23
C THR A 619 53.19 -10.64 9.20
N GLY A 620 53.14 -10.04 8.03
CA GLY A 620 52.36 -8.84 7.77
C GLY A 620 50.95 -9.22 7.30
N GLN A 621 49.98 -8.87 8.07
CA GLN A 621 48.58 -8.92 7.67
C GLN A 621 48.40 -8.16 6.34
N ALA A 622 47.88 -8.86 5.39
CA ALA A 622 47.32 -8.25 4.19
C ALA A 622 46.24 -7.25 4.58
N ALA A 623 46.41 -6.02 4.14
CA ALA A 623 45.28 -5.08 4.15
C ALA A 623 44.20 -5.66 3.22
N ASP A 624 43.04 -5.91 3.78
CA ASP A 624 41.87 -6.26 3.01
C ASP A 624 41.61 -5.16 2.00
N ASP A 625 41.64 -5.53 0.74
CA ASP A 625 41.20 -4.72 -0.37
C ASP A 625 39.78 -4.23 -0.11
N VAL A 626 39.62 -2.92 -0.12
CA VAL A 626 38.31 -2.28 -0.20
C VAL A 626 37.75 -2.61 -1.58
N VAL A 627 36.99 -3.64 -1.64
CA VAL A 627 36.19 -3.98 -2.81
C VAL A 627 35.02 -3.02 -2.86
N ASP A 628 34.76 -2.49 -4.05
CA ASP A 628 33.66 -1.64 -4.47
C ASP A 628 32.38 -1.74 -3.65
N ALA A 629 31.71 -0.59 -3.49
CA ALA A 629 30.41 -0.35 -2.87
C ALA A 629 29.50 -1.57 -2.79
N GLU A 630 29.90 -2.60 -2.09
CA GLU A 630 29.01 -3.64 -1.59
C GLU A 630 28.37 -3.10 -0.32
N PHE A 631 27.07 -3.12 -0.33
CA PHE A 631 26.22 -2.72 0.76
C PHE A 631 26.51 -3.59 1.99
N THR A 632 26.97 -3.00 3.09
CA THR A 632 27.16 -3.72 4.34
C THR A 632 25.92 -3.58 5.18
N GLU A 633 25.17 -4.67 5.31
CA GLU A 633 24.04 -4.79 6.25
C GLU A 633 24.62 -4.81 7.68
N VAL A 634 24.40 -3.75 8.44
CA VAL A 634 24.72 -3.74 9.87
C VAL A 634 23.48 -4.24 10.63
N ARG A 635 23.50 -5.50 11.05
CA ARG A 635 22.54 -6.02 12.02
C ARG A 635 23.00 -5.61 13.43
N ASP A 636 22.21 -4.83 14.13
CA ASP A 636 22.37 -4.58 15.56
C ASP A 636 21.98 -5.85 16.35
N ASP A 637 22.92 -6.79 16.48
CA ASP A 637 22.88 -7.84 17.50
C ASP A 637 23.66 -7.36 18.74
N GLU A 638 23.10 -6.46 19.52
CA GLU A 638 23.53 -6.28 20.92
C GLU A 638 22.44 -5.62 21.74
N LYS A 639 21.59 -6.47 22.35
CA LYS A 639 21.04 -6.23 23.70
C LYS A 639 20.55 -7.56 24.27
N LYS A 640 21.46 -8.30 24.88
CA LYS A 640 21.18 -9.18 26.01
C LYS A 640 22.31 -9.01 27.02
N GLN A 641 22.03 -8.17 27.98
CA GLN A 641 22.39 -8.38 29.40
C GLN A 641 21.47 -7.50 30.25
#